data_208c3cb10b7d537dbf4a025a82be59c2
#
_entry.id   208c3cb10b7d537dbf4a025a82be59c2
#
_cell.length_a   1.000
_cell.length_b   1.000
_cell.length_c   1.000
_cell.angle_alpha   90.00
_cell.angle_beta   90.00
_cell.angle_gamma   90.00
#
_symmetry.space_group_name_H-M   'P 1'
#
loop_
_entity.id
_entity.type
_entity.pdbx_description
1 polymer ?
#
loop_
_entity_poly.entity_id
_entity_poly.type
_entity_poly.pdbx_seq_one_letter_code
_entity_poly.pdbx_strand_id
1 'polypeptide(L)'
;MGKTIYDPKQDERFQHPVIDQDEWRERHLPGGETIPFRYLHGYFEGTDVKFSFCFPPADRYEGRFQHYLSPFPGPDEEVASLGHTGTEDRIGFALKCGAYYVETNMGSKQQFGGSGDATMTWKSSAAAAEYSREKAMEIYNTKQRPYGYVYGGSGGGYKSMACIENTSAWDGAAPFVIGSPVSLPNTITMHVQGQRVLRNAFPKILDALDAGGSGDPYKELNQDEADMLLELTKMGFPPLAWYMEAKGVIDPGSLPVLLPGMKQMDPTYFTDFWTKPGYAGTDPSSSSSKDRIHFLTKVKAVHQSDKTEKRAAEDGQNGVDDAYKKQMVSGNGAYLELEALPQGENLYQEGLYMTFQTGDAKDATLLMGKMMHYTDSKGGIVTIGDCYGMSDLSETLSKIKPGDEILLDNSDYIAIQSYYRHQVPADPSFHAWDQFRNADGTPKTPQRPPFPVPFTGTGVYQDGDIQGKVINIQALMDESTCPWCADWWRNKIIETKGTDENHRTYFMERCMHGDINAIGNYMVVNYVGALRQAMIDLSAWVEKGIEPLNRTAYYLGEDGQIHTEPDVSKRCGIQGIPTLKANGEKCAYVKVGECVRFTVDVEVPQGAGDVTEILFAQQEKELAAKETESNGVARLMLGDDMWDGKLTFEKGAKGAVHTAHAETVACYDKPGTYFATVRIATNRKGENDPFTQVLNLDRARIIVE
;
A
#
# COMPACT_ATOMS: atom_id res chain seq x y z
N MET A 1 16.88 -23.92 -22.17
CA MET A 1 17.40 -22.70 -22.83
C MET A 1 17.23 -21.60 -21.80
N GLY A 2 18.31 -20.83 -21.54
CA GLY A 2 18.21 -19.71 -20.63
C GLY A 2 17.23 -18.65 -21.13
N LYS A 3 16.63 -17.89 -20.22
CA LYS A 3 15.77 -16.74 -20.51
C LYS A 3 16.54 -15.72 -21.36
N THR A 4 15.91 -15.15 -22.38
CA THR A 4 16.51 -14.06 -23.15
C THR A 4 16.37 -12.77 -22.39
N ILE A 5 17.47 -12.15 -22.03
CA ILE A 5 17.52 -10.84 -21.38
C ILE A 5 17.25 -9.77 -22.43
N TYR A 6 16.29 -8.89 -22.15
CA TYR A 6 15.91 -7.81 -23.05
C TYR A 6 16.99 -6.72 -23.11
N ASP A 7 17.33 -6.32 -24.32
CA ASP A 7 18.25 -5.21 -24.59
C ASP A 7 17.48 -4.09 -25.33
N PRO A 8 17.23 -2.94 -24.68
CA PRO A 8 16.48 -1.83 -25.30
C PRO A 8 17.20 -1.23 -26.51
N LYS A 9 18.51 -1.42 -26.66
CA LYS A 9 19.29 -0.94 -27.83
C LYS A 9 18.97 -1.70 -29.12
N GLN A 10 18.32 -2.86 -29.01
CA GLN A 10 17.87 -3.66 -30.14
C GLN A 10 16.39 -3.44 -30.47
N ASP A 11 15.68 -2.64 -29.69
CA ASP A 11 14.26 -2.35 -29.88
C ASP A 11 14.10 -1.07 -30.73
N GLU A 12 13.63 -1.25 -31.97
CA GLU A 12 13.48 -0.17 -32.95
C GLU A 12 12.58 0.98 -32.42
N ARG A 13 11.66 0.68 -31.51
CA ARG A 13 10.75 1.68 -30.92
C ARG A 13 11.47 2.77 -30.14
N PHE A 14 12.68 2.52 -29.65
CA PHE A 14 13.41 3.43 -28.77
C PHE A 14 14.70 3.99 -29.36
N GLN A 15 14.87 3.90 -30.70
CA GLN A 15 16.10 4.36 -31.37
C GLN A 15 16.11 5.88 -31.68
N HIS A 16 14.97 6.56 -31.54
CA HIS A 16 14.83 7.98 -31.85
C HIS A 16 14.36 8.80 -30.63
N PRO A 17 15.22 8.97 -29.61
CA PRO A 17 14.91 9.84 -28.48
C PRO A 17 15.01 11.32 -28.89
N VAL A 18 14.04 12.12 -28.45
CA VAL A 18 13.97 13.56 -28.66
C VAL A 18 13.99 14.25 -27.32
N ILE A 19 14.85 15.26 -27.15
CA ILE A 19 14.83 16.19 -26.02
C ILE A 19 14.06 17.43 -26.44
N ASP A 20 12.99 17.78 -25.73
CA ASP A 20 12.17 18.96 -25.99
C ASP A 20 12.30 20.04 -24.91
N GLN A 21 12.87 19.72 -23.72
CA GLN A 21 13.23 20.69 -22.69
C GLN A 21 14.65 20.43 -22.19
N ASP A 22 15.44 21.49 -22.00
CA ASP A 22 16.77 21.43 -21.42
C ASP A 22 17.04 22.76 -20.69
N GLU A 23 16.93 22.74 -19.36
CA GLU A 23 17.05 23.95 -18.54
C GLU A 23 17.61 23.65 -17.14
N TRP A 24 18.15 24.69 -16.52
CA TRP A 24 18.55 24.60 -15.11
C TRP A 24 17.41 24.97 -14.18
N ARG A 25 17.23 24.15 -13.11
CA ARG A 25 16.26 24.33 -12.04
C ARG A 25 16.96 24.22 -10.68
N GLU A 26 16.25 24.53 -9.61
CA GLU A 26 16.73 24.40 -8.25
C GLU A 26 15.82 23.49 -7.42
N ARG A 27 16.43 22.77 -6.47
CA ARG A 27 15.73 21.91 -5.52
C ARG A 27 16.05 22.33 -4.09
N HIS A 28 15.02 22.67 -3.32
CA HIS A 28 15.15 23.05 -1.91
C HIS A 28 14.93 21.82 -1.04
N LEU A 29 15.98 21.42 -0.31
CA LEU A 29 15.93 20.21 0.54
C LEU A 29 15.47 20.53 1.96
N PRO A 30 14.94 19.55 2.70
CA PRO A 30 14.80 19.65 4.14
C PRO A 30 16.15 20.04 4.79
N GLY A 31 16.11 21.02 5.70
CA GLY A 31 17.33 21.55 6.32
C GLY A 31 17.91 22.79 5.61
N GLY A 32 17.29 23.26 4.53
CA GLY A 32 17.58 24.56 3.90
C GLY A 32 18.67 24.53 2.81
N GLU A 33 19.23 23.37 2.49
CA GLU A 33 20.16 23.25 1.36
C GLU A 33 19.40 23.38 0.04
N THR A 34 20.00 24.10 -0.94
CA THR A 34 19.49 24.22 -2.31
C THR A 34 20.49 23.61 -3.27
N ILE A 35 20.02 22.68 -4.12
CA ILE A 35 20.84 22.02 -5.13
C ILE A 35 20.34 22.43 -6.51
N PRO A 36 21.16 23.10 -7.34
CA PRO A 36 20.83 23.30 -8.74
C PRO A 36 20.91 21.97 -9.49
N PHE A 37 20.05 21.78 -10.50
CA PHE A 37 20.11 20.62 -11.37
C PHE A 37 19.72 20.96 -12.80
N ARG A 38 20.30 20.25 -13.77
CA ARG A 38 19.92 20.34 -15.17
C ARG A 38 18.77 19.37 -15.43
N TYR A 39 17.64 19.92 -15.83
CA TYR A 39 16.44 19.19 -16.17
C TYR A 39 16.38 18.93 -17.66
N LEU A 40 16.28 17.67 -18.06
CA LEU A 40 15.98 17.27 -19.43
C LEU A 40 14.62 16.58 -19.45
N HIS A 41 13.76 16.99 -20.38
CA HIS A 41 12.52 16.28 -20.68
C HIS A 41 12.55 15.85 -22.15
N GLY A 42 11.85 14.75 -22.47
CA GLY A 42 11.78 14.28 -23.83
C GLY A 42 10.89 13.05 -23.99
N TYR A 43 10.94 12.48 -25.18
CA TYR A 43 10.14 11.33 -25.56
C TYR A 43 10.85 10.47 -26.61
N PHE A 44 10.36 9.23 -26.83
CA PHE A 44 10.80 8.41 -27.97
C PHE A 44 9.82 8.60 -29.14
N GLU A 45 10.32 9.09 -30.27
CA GLU A 45 9.53 9.40 -31.47
C GLU A 45 8.76 8.16 -31.96
N GLY A 46 7.49 8.34 -32.31
CA GLY A 46 6.61 7.25 -32.73
C GLY A 46 6.03 6.40 -31.59
N THR A 47 6.29 6.76 -30.33
CA THR A 47 5.73 6.10 -29.15
C THR A 47 5.02 7.09 -28.24
N ASP A 48 4.29 6.57 -27.21
CA ASP A 48 3.72 7.41 -26.15
C ASP A 48 4.67 7.52 -24.93
N VAL A 49 5.91 7.06 -25.06
CA VAL A 49 6.88 7.03 -23.95
C VAL A 49 7.54 8.38 -23.81
N LYS A 50 7.35 8.98 -22.63
CA LYS A 50 8.01 10.21 -22.21
C LYS A 50 8.96 9.92 -21.04
N PHE A 51 9.97 10.77 -20.89
CA PHE A 51 10.94 10.66 -19.81
C PHE A 51 11.40 12.03 -19.32
N SER A 52 11.87 12.07 -18.07
CA SER A 52 12.59 13.20 -17.51
C SER A 52 13.85 12.76 -16.78
N PHE A 53 14.88 13.60 -16.83
CA PHE A 53 16.17 13.41 -16.18
C PHE A 53 16.55 14.65 -15.40
N CYS A 54 17.02 14.49 -14.15
CA CYS A 54 17.47 15.59 -13.29
C CYS A 54 18.93 15.35 -12.91
N PHE A 55 19.84 16.07 -13.56
CA PHE A 55 21.29 15.90 -13.42
C PHE A 55 21.87 16.89 -12.39
N PRO A 56 22.57 16.42 -11.31
CA PRO A 56 23.28 17.32 -10.41
C PRO A 56 24.46 18.02 -11.11
N PRO A 57 25.04 19.09 -10.52
CA PRO A 57 26.29 19.67 -10.99
C PRO A 57 27.43 18.63 -10.97
N ALA A 58 28.42 18.84 -11.84
CA ALA A 58 29.51 17.88 -12.05
C ALA A 58 30.35 17.61 -10.77
N ASP A 59 30.48 18.59 -9.88
CA ASP A 59 31.17 18.47 -8.60
C ASP A 59 30.40 17.66 -7.55
N ARG A 60 29.11 17.39 -7.79
CA ARG A 60 28.28 16.55 -6.93
C ARG A 60 28.03 15.15 -7.50
N TYR A 61 28.23 14.99 -8.80
CA TYR A 61 27.92 13.74 -9.47
C TYR A 61 28.89 12.61 -9.11
N GLU A 62 28.37 11.48 -8.65
CA GLU A 62 29.15 10.33 -8.22
C GLU A 62 29.03 9.08 -9.14
N GLY A 63 28.61 9.26 -10.39
CA GLY A 63 28.60 8.18 -11.39
C GLY A 63 27.42 7.22 -11.30
N ARG A 64 26.27 7.66 -10.78
CA ARG A 64 25.06 6.82 -10.61
C ARG A 64 23.76 7.54 -10.89
N PHE A 65 22.67 6.76 -11.03
CA PHE A 65 21.31 7.28 -11.08
C PHE A 65 20.31 6.44 -10.30
N GLN A 66 19.19 7.06 -9.94
CA GLN A 66 18.03 6.44 -9.34
C GLN A 66 16.82 6.59 -10.26
N HIS A 67 16.09 5.50 -10.50
CA HIS A 67 14.92 5.45 -11.37
C HIS A 67 13.72 4.95 -10.59
N TYR A 68 12.74 5.82 -10.35
CA TYR A 68 11.50 5.46 -9.67
C TYR A 68 10.44 4.96 -10.65
N LEU A 69 9.71 3.93 -10.22
CA LEU A 69 8.58 3.36 -10.96
C LEU A 69 7.31 3.49 -10.12
N SER A 70 6.36 4.26 -10.63
CA SER A 70 5.04 4.45 -10.03
C SER A 70 4.18 3.18 -10.09
N PRO A 71 3.33 2.91 -9.09
CA PRO A 71 2.38 1.80 -9.15
C PRO A 71 1.35 1.95 -10.27
N PHE A 72 0.86 3.18 -10.53
CA PHE A 72 -0.16 3.47 -11.54
C PHE A 72 0.22 4.69 -12.38
N PRO A 73 1.08 4.53 -13.38
CA PRO A 73 1.54 5.66 -14.18
C PRO A 73 0.40 6.28 -14.99
N GLY A 74 0.36 7.62 -14.98
CA GLY A 74 -0.45 8.42 -15.88
C GLY A 74 0.31 8.80 -17.15
N PRO A 75 -0.34 9.51 -18.10
CA PRO A 75 0.31 9.95 -19.35
C PRO A 75 1.41 10.99 -19.14
N ASP A 76 1.46 11.66 -17.99
CA ASP A 76 2.44 12.67 -17.60
C ASP A 76 3.20 12.25 -16.31
N GLU A 77 3.35 10.95 -16.09
CA GLU A 77 4.02 10.42 -14.89
C GLU A 77 5.50 10.80 -14.84
N GLU A 78 6.13 11.04 -15.98
CA GLU A 78 7.55 11.42 -16.08
C GLU A 78 7.89 12.75 -15.40
N VAL A 79 6.88 13.55 -15.07
CA VAL A 79 7.05 14.85 -14.37
C VAL A 79 6.48 14.84 -12.96
N ALA A 80 5.93 13.72 -12.52
CA ALA A 80 5.20 13.63 -11.27
C ALA A 80 6.05 13.98 -10.04
N SER A 81 7.31 13.54 -9.99
CA SER A 81 8.20 13.82 -8.85
C SER A 81 8.68 15.28 -8.78
N LEU A 82 8.43 16.11 -9.81
CA LEU A 82 8.76 17.52 -9.75
C LEU A 82 7.97 18.28 -8.67
N GLY A 83 6.75 17.82 -8.36
CA GLY A 83 5.88 18.40 -7.34
C GLY A 83 6.21 18.01 -5.90
N HIS A 84 7.06 16.99 -5.69
CA HIS A 84 7.37 16.51 -4.33
C HIS A 84 8.26 17.46 -3.57
N THR A 85 8.06 17.56 -2.27
CA THR A 85 8.85 18.40 -1.36
C THR A 85 9.07 17.67 -0.02
N GLY A 86 9.88 18.26 0.85
CA GLY A 86 10.12 17.72 2.19
C GLY A 86 10.78 16.34 2.16
N THR A 87 10.34 15.47 3.05
CA THR A 87 10.90 14.11 3.17
C THR A 87 10.47 13.20 2.02
N GLU A 88 9.44 13.53 1.27
CA GLU A 88 8.94 12.76 0.12
C GLU A 88 9.69 13.10 -1.19
N ASP A 89 10.58 14.07 -1.15
CA ASP A 89 11.33 14.53 -2.33
C ASP A 89 12.33 13.49 -2.84
N ARG A 90 11.93 12.73 -3.86
CA ARG A 90 12.76 11.71 -4.53
C ARG A 90 13.89 12.32 -5.33
N ILE A 91 13.62 13.42 -6.04
CA ILE A 91 14.64 14.14 -6.81
C ILE A 91 15.68 14.70 -5.85
N GLY A 92 15.25 15.41 -4.81
CA GLY A 92 16.15 15.98 -3.80
C GLY A 92 17.03 14.93 -3.13
N PHE A 93 16.45 13.77 -2.77
CA PHE A 93 17.21 12.65 -2.22
C PHE A 93 18.27 12.12 -3.20
N ALA A 94 17.90 11.89 -4.47
CA ALA A 94 18.85 11.42 -5.49
C ALA A 94 20.02 12.41 -5.67
N LEU A 95 19.72 13.71 -5.85
CA LEU A 95 20.72 14.74 -5.99
C LEU A 95 21.66 14.86 -4.77
N LYS A 96 21.09 14.74 -3.55
CA LYS A 96 21.87 14.72 -2.30
C LYS A 96 22.84 13.52 -2.23
N CYS A 97 22.45 12.39 -2.82
CA CYS A 97 23.27 11.17 -2.89
C CYS A 97 24.24 11.14 -4.08
N GLY A 98 24.44 12.26 -4.77
CA GLY A 98 25.32 12.30 -5.94
C GLY A 98 24.81 11.53 -7.17
N ALA A 99 23.52 11.22 -7.19
CA ALA A 99 22.85 10.54 -8.29
C ALA A 99 22.07 11.52 -9.15
N TYR A 100 21.98 11.27 -10.46
CA TYR A 100 20.90 11.87 -11.21
C TYR A 100 19.61 11.05 -11.08
N TYR A 101 18.47 11.69 -11.31
CA TYR A 101 17.16 11.07 -11.17
C TYR A 101 16.53 10.82 -12.54
N VAL A 102 15.86 9.70 -12.69
CA VAL A 102 15.16 9.27 -13.91
C VAL A 102 13.72 8.92 -13.57
N GLU A 103 12.80 9.38 -14.39
CA GLU A 103 11.39 9.03 -14.32
C GLU A 103 10.79 8.92 -15.72
N THR A 104 9.78 8.04 -15.89
CA THR A 104 9.09 7.83 -17.17
C THR A 104 7.60 7.70 -16.96
N ASN A 105 6.79 7.98 -17.98
CA ASN A 105 5.36 7.64 -17.96
C ASN A 105 5.10 6.15 -18.29
N MET A 106 6.15 5.34 -18.46
CA MET A 106 6.05 3.91 -18.77
C MET A 106 5.19 3.59 -20.02
N GLY A 107 5.08 4.55 -20.95
CA GLY A 107 4.23 4.45 -22.14
C GLY A 107 2.74 4.53 -21.88
N SER A 108 2.34 5.06 -20.74
CA SER A 108 0.93 5.19 -20.38
C SER A 108 0.22 6.24 -21.23
N LYS A 109 -0.92 5.86 -21.84
CA LYS A 109 -1.73 6.74 -22.69
C LYS A 109 -2.84 7.45 -21.92
N GLN A 110 -3.27 6.86 -20.84
CA GLN A 110 -4.36 7.38 -20.01
C GLN A 110 -4.15 6.95 -18.56
N GLN A 111 -4.81 7.66 -17.67
CA GLN A 111 -4.80 7.30 -16.25
C GLN A 111 -5.29 5.85 -16.09
N PHE A 112 -4.53 5.00 -15.41
CA PHE A 112 -4.81 3.58 -15.15
C PHE A 112 -4.97 2.66 -16.38
N GLY A 113 -4.84 3.17 -17.60
CA GLY A 113 -5.09 2.40 -18.82
C GLY A 113 -3.88 1.67 -19.38
N GLY A 114 -2.68 2.02 -18.95
CA GLY A 114 -1.45 1.47 -19.49
C GLY A 114 -1.29 1.72 -21.00
N SER A 115 -0.33 1.03 -21.61
CA SER A 115 -0.03 1.11 -23.05
C SER A 115 -0.79 0.10 -23.91
N GLY A 116 -1.60 -0.78 -23.32
CA GLY A 116 -2.16 -1.97 -23.98
C GLY A 116 -1.18 -3.16 -24.04
N ASP A 117 0.12 -2.92 -23.94
CA ASP A 117 1.18 -3.92 -23.75
C ASP A 117 1.80 -3.72 -22.36
N ALA A 118 1.44 -4.56 -21.41
CA ALA A 118 1.93 -4.44 -20.03
C ALA A 118 3.45 -4.53 -19.91
N THR A 119 4.15 -5.15 -20.89
CA THR A 119 5.61 -5.20 -20.89
C THR A 119 6.26 -3.85 -21.22
N MET A 120 5.49 -2.89 -21.74
CA MET A 120 5.99 -1.54 -22.00
C MET A 120 6.47 -0.85 -20.72
N THR A 121 5.88 -1.16 -19.56
CA THR A 121 6.25 -0.55 -18.28
C THR A 121 7.74 -0.69 -17.98
N TRP A 122 8.31 -1.88 -18.11
CA TRP A 122 9.72 -2.11 -17.84
C TRP A 122 10.62 -1.98 -19.08
N LYS A 123 10.11 -2.24 -20.30
CA LYS A 123 10.88 -2.05 -21.54
C LYS A 123 11.17 -0.59 -21.82
N SER A 124 10.17 0.29 -21.73
CA SER A 124 10.35 1.71 -21.93
C SER A 124 11.24 2.34 -20.86
N SER A 125 11.07 1.89 -19.60
CA SER A 125 11.93 2.31 -18.51
C SER A 125 13.39 1.91 -18.73
N ALA A 126 13.65 0.70 -19.26
CA ALA A 126 14.99 0.26 -19.64
C ALA A 126 15.59 1.11 -20.75
N ALA A 127 14.79 1.47 -21.76
CA ALA A 127 15.23 2.35 -22.84
C ALA A 127 15.61 3.74 -22.31
N ALA A 128 14.77 4.33 -21.46
CA ALA A 128 15.06 5.62 -20.83
C ALA A 128 16.31 5.55 -19.93
N ALA A 129 16.50 4.46 -19.17
CA ALA A 129 17.69 4.25 -18.36
C ALA A 129 18.97 4.20 -19.20
N GLU A 130 18.98 3.49 -20.31
CA GLU A 130 20.14 3.45 -21.22
C GLU A 130 20.40 4.80 -21.90
N TYR A 131 19.34 5.47 -22.38
CA TYR A 131 19.50 6.81 -22.98
C TYR A 131 19.98 7.84 -21.94
N SER A 132 19.49 7.77 -20.71
CA SER A 132 19.96 8.65 -19.63
C SER A 132 21.45 8.49 -19.35
N ARG A 133 22.01 7.29 -19.49
CA ARG A 133 23.45 7.03 -19.38
C ARG A 133 24.25 7.72 -20.49
N GLU A 134 23.74 7.64 -21.72
CA GLU A 134 24.36 8.35 -22.84
C GLU A 134 24.42 9.84 -22.57
N LYS A 135 23.33 10.44 -22.10
CA LYS A 135 23.27 11.85 -21.71
C LYS A 135 24.18 12.18 -20.52
N ALA A 136 24.25 11.33 -19.52
CA ALA A 136 25.17 11.52 -18.39
C ALA A 136 26.63 11.52 -18.87
N MET A 137 27.03 10.55 -19.69
CA MET A 137 28.39 10.50 -20.25
C MET A 137 28.73 11.74 -21.08
N GLU A 138 27.78 12.24 -21.84
CA GLU A 138 27.92 13.51 -22.62
C GLU A 138 28.07 14.72 -21.68
N ILE A 139 27.14 14.90 -20.73
CA ILE A 139 27.08 16.06 -19.82
C ILE A 139 28.34 16.13 -18.95
N TYR A 140 28.78 14.99 -18.42
CA TYR A 140 29.92 14.94 -17.50
C TYR A 140 31.25 14.65 -18.21
N ASN A 141 31.23 14.56 -19.53
CA ASN A 141 32.40 14.27 -20.37
C ASN A 141 33.22 13.06 -19.85
N THR A 142 32.51 11.95 -19.56
CA THR A 142 33.10 10.74 -19.01
C THR A 142 32.85 9.54 -19.94
N LYS A 143 33.75 8.54 -19.90
CA LYS A 143 33.55 7.25 -20.56
C LYS A 143 33.08 6.16 -19.57
N GLN A 144 33.01 6.49 -18.30
CA GLN A 144 32.55 5.55 -17.28
C GLN A 144 31.02 5.41 -17.38
N ARG A 145 30.55 4.17 -17.53
CA ARG A 145 29.13 3.85 -17.50
C ARG A 145 28.56 4.15 -16.12
N PRO A 146 27.53 4.98 -15.99
CA PRO A 146 26.84 5.21 -14.71
C PRO A 146 26.19 3.93 -14.18
N TYR A 147 26.29 3.69 -12.87
CA TYR A 147 25.51 2.66 -12.20
C TYR A 147 24.04 3.07 -12.12
N GLY A 148 23.13 2.10 -12.27
CA GLY A 148 21.70 2.36 -12.26
C GLY A 148 20.98 1.58 -11.18
N TYR A 149 20.07 2.26 -10.47
CA TYR A 149 19.25 1.68 -9.42
C TYR A 149 17.77 1.95 -9.69
N VAL A 150 16.97 0.88 -9.79
CA VAL A 150 15.52 0.98 -9.98
C VAL A 150 14.82 0.69 -8.67
N TYR A 151 13.74 1.42 -8.38
CA TYR A 151 12.95 1.21 -7.19
C TYR A 151 11.50 1.62 -7.40
N GLY A 152 10.60 1.03 -6.63
CA GLY A 152 9.17 1.32 -6.65
C GLY A 152 8.44 0.43 -5.66
N GLY A 153 7.28 0.89 -5.20
CA GLY A 153 6.44 0.17 -4.25
C GLY A 153 5.15 -0.32 -4.86
N SER A 154 4.54 -1.37 -4.29
CA SER A 154 3.27 -1.91 -4.76
C SER A 154 3.33 -2.32 -6.24
N GLY A 155 2.47 -1.77 -7.09
CA GLY A 155 2.57 -1.92 -8.53
C GLY A 155 3.94 -1.50 -9.12
N GLY A 156 4.60 -0.50 -8.52
CA GLY A 156 5.98 -0.11 -8.83
C GLY A 156 7.01 -1.16 -8.38
N GLY A 157 6.72 -1.86 -7.29
CA GLY A 157 7.49 -3.01 -6.81
C GLY A 157 7.48 -4.16 -7.83
N TYR A 158 6.31 -4.55 -8.35
CA TYR A 158 6.20 -5.53 -9.44
C TYR A 158 7.02 -5.13 -10.66
N LYS A 159 6.98 -3.83 -11.04
CA LYS A 159 7.75 -3.31 -12.18
C LYS A 159 9.24 -3.33 -11.90
N SER A 160 9.66 -2.99 -10.68
CA SER A 160 11.08 -3.07 -10.28
C SER A 160 11.61 -4.50 -10.30
N MET A 161 10.79 -5.48 -9.86
CA MET A 161 11.10 -6.90 -9.97
C MET A 161 11.23 -7.31 -11.44
N ALA A 162 10.26 -6.92 -12.29
CA ALA A 162 10.32 -7.20 -13.73
C ALA A 162 11.55 -6.58 -14.40
N CYS A 163 11.94 -5.36 -14.01
CA CYS A 163 13.14 -4.70 -14.49
C CYS A 163 14.39 -5.51 -14.19
N ILE A 164 14.60 -5.88 -12.92
CA ILE A 164 15.84 -6.56 -12.49
C ILE A 164 15.92 -8.02 -12.94
N GLU A 165 14.79 -8.64 -13.26
CA GLU A 165 14.75 -10.02 -13.75
C GLU A 165 14.85 -10.13 -15.28
N ASN A 166 14.42 -9.12 -16.05
CA ASN A 166 14.25 -9.25 -17.50
C ASN A 166 15.23 -8.41 -18.34
N THR A 167 16.02 -7.53 -17.71
CA THR A 167 16.98 -6.66 -18.40
C THR A 167 18.21 -6.38 -17.54
N SER A 168 19.32 -6.04 -18.19
CA SER A 168 20.56 -5.59 -17.54
C SER A 168 20.70 -4.07 -17.49
N ALA A 169 19.61 -3.35 -17.70
CA ALA A 169 19.62 -1.89 -17.67
C ALA A 169 19.93 -1.30 -16.29
N TRP A 170 19.79 -2.07 -15.22
CA TRP A 170 20.11 -1.65 -13.85
C TRP A 170 21.09 -2.61 -13.18
N ASP A 171 21.94 -2.06 -12.33
CA ASP A 171 22.94 -2.79 -11.57
C ASP A 171 22.39 -3.24 -10.21
N GLY A 172 21.30 -2.63 -9.76
CA GLY A 172 20.57 -3.00 -8.56
C GLY A 172 19.13 -2.52 -8.53
N ALA A 173 18.35 -3.14 -7.64
CA ALA A 173 16.95 -2.79 -7.41
C ALA A 173 16.62 -2.69 -5.92
N ALA A 174 15.75 -1.74 -5.57
CA ALA A 174 15.16 -1.62 -4.24
C ALA A 174 13.63 -1.62 -4.32
N PRO A 175 12.99 -2.75 -4.70
CA PRO A 175 11.55 -2.86 -4.63
C PRO A 175 11.08 -2.81 -3.17
N PHE A 176 9.86 -2.32 -2.94
CA PHE A 176 9.28 -2.29 -1.60
C PHE A 176 7.79 -2.59 -1.63
N VAL A 177 7.25 -3.07 -0.52
CA VAL A 177 5.86 -3.54 -0.36
C VAL A 177 5.40 -4.34 -1.57
N ILE A 178 6.17 -5.37 -1.88
CA ILE A 178 6.00 -6.19 -3.09
C ILE A 178 4.91 -7.23 -2.91
N GLY A 179 4.24 -7.56 -4.01
CA GLY A 179 3.33 -8.71 -4.06
C GLY A 179 3.90 -9.88 -4.86
N SER A 180 3.13 -10.94 -4.96
CA SER A 180 3.38 -12.09 -5.82
C SER A 180 2.53 -12.02 -7.09
N PRO A 181 2.83 -12.79 -8.14
CA PRO A 181 2.06 -12.79 -9.39
C PRO A 181 0.56 -13.09 -9.22
N VAL A 182 0.18 -13.74 -8.13
CA VAL A 182 -1.20 -14.15 -7.84
C VAL A 182 -1.86 -13.29 -6.76
N SER A 183 -1.12 -12.37 -6.11
CA SER A 183 -1.66 -11.69 -4.92
C SER A 183 -2.63 -10.57 -5.25
N LEU A 184 -2.31 -9.66 -6.18
CA LEU A 184 -2.98 -8.35 -6.23
C LEU A 184 -4.52 -8.39 -6.31
N PRO A 185 -5.19 -9.03 -7.30
CA PRO A 185 -6.64 -9.04 -7.29
C PRO A 185 -7.22 -9.89 -6.15
N ASN A 186 -6.52 -10.96 -5.77
CA ASN A 186 -6.96 -11.84 -4.69
C ASN A 186 -6.90 -11.14 -3.34
N THR A 187 -5.86 -10.35 -3.06
CA THR A 187 -5.75 -9.60 -1.81
C THR A 187 -6.87 -8.57 -1.68
N ILE A 188 -7.18 -7.84 -2.75
CA ILE A 188 -8.29 -6.88 -2.74
C ILE A 188 -9.62 -7.59 -2.45
N THR A 189 -9.90 -8.71 -3.11
CA THR A 189 -11.16 -9.44 -2.91
C THR A 189 -11.30 -9.97 -1.49
N MET A 190 -10.26 -10.57 -0.93
CA MET A 190 -10.28 -11.11 0.42
C MET A 190 -10.36 -10.01 1.49
N HIS A 191 -9.65 -8.87 1.30
CA HIS A 191 -9.69 -7.74 2.24
C HIS A 191 -11.12 -7.21 2.39
N VAL A 192 -11.80 -6.92 1.26
CA VAL A 192 -13.18 -6.43 1.29
C VAL A 192 -14.15 -7.48 1.84
N GLN A 193 -13.90 -8.79 1.63
CA GLN A 193 -14.68 -9.83 2.32
C GLN A 193 -14.50 -9.77 3.83
N GLY A 194 -13.27 -9.57 4.30
CA GLY A 194 -12.98 -9.36 5.72
C GLY A 194 -13.68 -8.13 6.27
N GLN A 195 -13.60 -7.00 5.59
CA GLN A 195 -14.31 -5.78 5.97
C GLN A 195 -15.82 -6.03 6.14
N ARG A 196 -16.43 -6.81 5.25
CA ARG A 196 -17.84 -7.14 5.36
C ARG A 196 -18.15 -8.04 6.55
N VAL A 197 -17.46 -9.16 6.69
CA VAL A 197 -17.78 -10.17 7.71
C VAL A 197 -17.38 -9.71 9.10
N LEU A 198 -16.24 -9.02 9.23
CA LEU A 198 -15.68 -8.56 10.51
C LEU A 198 -16.16 -7.15 10.93
N ARG A 199 -17.10 -6.52 10.20
CA ARG A 199 -17.51 -5.11 10.41
C ARG A 199 -17.91 -4.73 11.84
N ASN A 200 -18.36 -5.71 12.63
CA ASN A 200 -18.72 -5.53 14.04
C ASN A 200 -17.64 -6.04 15.01
N ALA A 201 -16.56 -6.60 14.50
CA ALA A 201 -15.53 -7.27 15.30
C ALA A 201 -14.22 -6.46 15.41
N PHE A 202 -13.98 -5.49 14.54
CA PHE A 202 -12.72 -4.75 14.49
C PHE A 202 -12.26 -4.15 15.83
N PRO A 203 -13.11 -3.48 16.63
CA PRO A 203 -12.70 -2.99 17.94
C PRO A 203 -12.23 -4.09 18.89
N LYS A 204 -12.87 -5.28 18.87
CA LYS A 204 -12.50 -6.42 19.69
C LYS A 204 -11.16 -7.03 19.27
N ILE A 205 -10.97 -7.17 17.94
CA ILE A 205 -9.70 -7.64 17.35
C ILE A 205 -8.56 -6.71 17.74
N LEU A 206 -8.75 -5.41 17.58
CA LEU A 206 -7.74 -4.43 17.95
C LEU A 206 -7.45 -4.44 19.44
N ASP A 207 -8.48 -4.45 20.30
CA ASP A 207 -8.30 -4.48 21.76
C ASP A 207 -7.50 -5.68 22.23
N ALA A 208 -7.73 -6.85 21.62
CA ALA A 208 -7.00 -8.07 21.93
C ALA A 208 -5.53 -8.03 21.53
N LEU A 209 -5.20 -7.39 20.37
CA LEU A 209 -3.87 -7.37 19.78
C LEU A 209 -3.02 -6.16 20.18
N ASP A 210 -3.63 -5.07 20.62
CA ASP A 210 -2.90 -3.86 21.05
C ASP A 210 -2.25 -4.09 22.43
N ALA A 211 -1.35 -3.20 22.82
CA ALA A 211 -0.55 -3.27 24.01
C ALA A 211 -1.40 -3.66 25.26
N GLY A 212 -0.95 -4.65 26.00
CA GLY A 212 -1.63 -5.15 27.22
C GLY A 212 -2.99 -5.81 26.99
N GLY A 213 -3.33 -6.14 25.74
CA GLY A 213 -4.50 -6.94 25.39
C GLY A 213 -4.30 -8.42 25.70
N SER A 214 -5.33 -9.23 25.39
CA SER A 214 -5.31 -10.68 25.67
C SER A 214 -4.33 -11.47 24.81
N GLY A 215 -3.91 -10.92 23.65
CA GLY A 215 -3.14 -11.62 22.62
C GLY A 215 -3.97 -12.62 21.80
N ASP A 216 -5.23 -12.83 22.13
CA ASP A 216 -6.13 -13.77 21.44
C ASP A 216 -7.29 -13.00 20.78
N PRO A 217 -7.19 -12.68 19.48
CA PRO A 217 -8.20 -11.91 18.77
C PRO A 217 -9.50 -12.67 18.49
N TYR A 218 -9.52 -13.98 18.74
CA TYR A 218 -10.68 -14.86 18.45
C TYR A 218 -11.67 -14.95 19.60
N LYS A 219 -11.24 -14.67 20.84
CA LYS A 219 -11.96 -14.97 22.08
C LYS A 219 -13.38 -14.40 22.15
N GLU A 220 -13.60 -13.21 21.59
CA GLU A 220 -14.88 -12.49 21.68
C GLU A 220 -15.66 -12.47 20.36
N LEU A 221 -15.23 -13.26 19.38
CA LEU A 221 -15.85 -13.35 18.06
C LEU A 221 -16.93 -14.43 18.01
N ASN A 222 -17.95 -14.22 17.18
CA ASN A 222 -18.85 -15.29 16.78
C ASN A 222 -18.15 -16.23 15.77
N GLN A 223 -18.78 -17.38 15.44
CA GLN A 223 -18.15 -18.38 14.60
C GLN A 223 -17.82 -17.85 13.18
N ASP A 224 -18.76 -17.12 12.54
CA ASP A 224 -18.55 -16.56 11.20
C ASP A 224 -17.36 -15.56 11.20
N GLU A 225 -17.26 -14.72 12.24
CA GLU A 225 -16.16 -13.76 12.44
C GLU A 225 -14.83 -14.47 12.70
N ALA A 226 -14.82 -15.48 13.59
CA ALA A 226 -13.62 -16.22 13.92
C ALA A 226 -13.08 -17.01 12.73
N ASP A 227 -13.94 -17.69 11.98
CA ASP A 227 -13.56 -18.43 10.78
C ASP A 227 -13.01 -17.48 9.70
N MET A 228 -13.62 -16.31 9.51
CA MET A 228 -13.15 -15.32 8.56
C MET A 228 -11.78 -14.76 8.97
N LEU A 229 -11.60 -14.34 10.22
CA LEU A 229 -10.33 -13.83 10.70
C LEU A 229 -9.21 -14.88 10.54
N LEU A 230 -9.51 -16.16 10.88
CA LEU A 230 -8.55 -17.26 10.71
C LEU A 230 -8.19 -17.49 9.23
N GLU A 231 -9.19 -17.51 8.35
CA GLU A 231 -8.97 -17.68 6.92
C GLU A 231 -8.08 -16.60 6.35
N LEU A 232 -8.38 -15.32 6.66
CA LEU A 232 -7.60 -14.19 6.15
C LEU A 232 -6.20 -14.12 6.76
N THR A 233 -6.06 -14.46 8.04
CA THR A 233 -4.74 -14.57 8.68
C THR A 233 -3.89 -15.62 7.96
N LYS A 234 -4.44 -16.79 7.62
CA LYS A 234 -3.75 -17.82 6.84
C LYS A 234 -3.47 -17.44 5.39
N MET A 235 -4.28 -16.54 4.80
CA MET A 235 -3.97 -15.92 3.52
C MET A 235 -2.80 -14.93 3.60
N GLY A 236 -2.34 -14.62 4.83
CA GLY A 236 -1.24 -13.72 5.12
C GLY A 236 -1.65 -12.29 5.41
N PHE A 237 -2.96 -12.00 5.53
CA PHE A 237 -3.42 -10.69 5.95
C PHE A 237 -3.04 -10.46 7.42
N PRO A 238 -2.27 -9.40 7.75
CA PRO A 238 -1.78 -9.18 9.10
C PRO A 238 -2.92 -8.79 10.06
N PRO A 239 -3.18 -9.55 11.14
CA PRO A 239 -4.32 -9.26 12.02
C PRO A 239 -4.32 -7.86 12.65
N LEU A 240 -3.14 -7.32 12.94
CA LEU A 240 -3.04 -5.96 13.50
C LEU A 240 -3.36 -4.86 12.46
N ALA A 241 -3.33 -5.17 11.16
CA ALA A 241 -3.69 -4.21 10.11
C ALA A 241 -5.17 -3.80 10.17
N TRP A 242 -6.05 -4.61 10.78
CA TRP A 242 -7.45 -4.26 11.02
C TRP A 242 -7.66 -3.03 11.93
N TYR A 243 -6.57 -2.40 12.41
CA TYR A 243 -6.70 -1.17 13.20
C TYR A 243 -7.34 -0.01 12.42
N MET A 244 -7.16 0.03 11.10
CA MET A 244 -7.76 1.08 10.26
C MET A 244 -9.30 1.02 10.34
N GLU A 245 -9.86 -0.17 10.15
CA GLU A 245 -11.29 -0.42 10.24
C GLU A 245 -11.80 -0.20 11.67
N ALA A 246 -11.04 -0.61 12.69
CA ALA A 246 -11.37 -0.35 14.09
C ALA A 246 -11.42 1.15 14.41
N LYS A 247 -10.67 1.99 13.70
CA LYS A 247 -10.70 3.45 13.79
C LYS A 247 -11.70 4.10 12.83
N GLY A 248 -12.53 3.30 12.15
CA GLY A 248 -13.58 3.77 11.24
C GLY A 248 -13.10 4.17 9.84
N VAL A 249 -11.87 3.85 9.48
CA VAL A 249 -11.35 4.06 8.13
C VAL A 249 -11.57 2.79 7.32
N ILE A 250 -12.62 2.79 6.51
CA ILE A 250 -12.93 1.66 5.62
C ILE A 250 -12.63 2.09 4.18
N ASP A 251 -11.64 1.43 3.59
CA ASP A 251 -11.30 1.59 2.18
C ASP A 251 -11.81 0.36 1.43
N PRO A 252 -12.77 0.48 0.49
CA PRO A 252 -13.21 -0.63 -0.35
C PRO A 252 -12.09 -1.10 -1.30
N GLY A 253 -10.93 -0.46 -1.22
CA GLY A 253 -9.81 -0.71 -2.11
C GLY A 253 -10.19 -0.43 -3.56
N SER A 254 -9.58 -1.16 -4.47
CA SER A 254 -9.89 -1.08 -5.89
C SER A 254 -11.02 -2.03 -6.32
N LEU A 255 -11.82 -2.58 -5.41
CA LEU A 255 -12.83 -3.59 -5.76
C LEU A 255 -13.91 -3.05 -6.72
N PRO A 256 -14.44 -1.81 -6.56
CA PRO A 256 -15.35 -1.24 -7.54
C PRO A 256 -14.72 -1.05 -8.93
N VAL A 257 -13.40 -0.84 -8.98
CA VAL A 257 -12.63 -0.70 -10.22
C VAL A 257 -12.41 -2.06 -10.89
N LEU A 258 -12.19 -3.12 -10.11
CA LEU A 258 -11.99 -4.48 -10.63
C LEU A 258 -13.27 -5.10 -11.16
N LEU A 259 -14.42 -4.81 -10.57
CA LEU A 259 -15.69 -5.49 -10.86
C LEU A 259 -16.10 -5.45 -12.35
N PRO A 260 -16.02 -4.33 -13.08
CA PRO A 260 -16.33 -4.29 -14.51
C PRO A 260 -15.40 -5.20 -15.34
N GLY A 261 -14.11 -5.18 -15.06
CA GLY A 261 -13.11 -6.04 -15.71
C GLY A 261 -13.35 -7.51 -15.43
N MET A 262 -13.74 -7.85 -14.21
CA MET A 262 -14.07 -9.22 -13.80
C MET A 262 -15.31 -9.74 -14.51
N LYS A 263 -16.34 -8.90 -14.68
CA LYS A 263 -17.54 -9.27 -15.45
C LYS A 263 -17.24 -9.58 -16.92
N GLN A 264 -16.23 -8.94 -17.50
CA GLN A 264 -15.77 -9.24 -18.86
C GLN A 264 -14.94 -10.51 -18.92
N MET A 265 -14.06 -10.71 -17.94
CA MET A 265 -13.14 -11.87 -17.89
C MET A 265 -13.87 -13.17 -17.56
N ASP A 266 -14.81 -13.13 -16.62
CA ASP A 266 -15.55 -14.30 -16.14
C ASP A 266 -17.04 -13.98 -15.94
N PRO A 267 -17.79 -13.78 -17.04
CA PRO A 267 -19.17 -13.31 -16.99
C PRO A 267 -20.12 -14.29 -16.30
N THR A 268 -19.79 -15.59 -16.27
CA THR A 268 -20.67 -16.60 -15.67
C THR A 268 -20.50 -16.70 -14.15
N TYR A 269 -19.40 -16.21 -13.59
CA TYR A 269 -19.12 -16.33 -12.16
C TYR A 269 -20.23 -15.74 -11.30
N PHE A 270 -20.70 -14.56 -11.62
CA PHE A 270 -21.70 -13.82 -10.84
C PHE A 270 -23.07 -14.51 -10.77
N THR A 271 -23.44 -15.28 -11.79
CA THR A 271 -24.63 -16.15 -11.76
C THR A 271 -24.32 -17.46 -11.04
N ASP A 272 -23.18 -18.08 -11.36
CA ASP A 272 -22.77 -19.36 -10.80
C ASP A 272 -22.64 -19.29 -9.28
N PHE A 273 -22.11 -18.19 -8.77
CA PHE A 273 -21.93 -17.97 -7.33
C PHE A 273 -23.23 -18.13 -6.52
N TRP A 274 -24.37 -17.69 -7.08
CA TRP A 274 -25.68 -17.75 -6.44
C TRP A 274 -26.49 -18.98 -6.76
N THR A 275 -26.08 -19.80 -7.77
CA THR A 275 -26.94 -20.88 -8.31
C THR A 275 -26.26 -22.26 -8.34
N LYS A 276 -24.95 -22.33 -8.37
CA LYS A 276 -24.23 -23.60 -8.49
C LYS A 276 -23.68 -24.09 -7.17
N PRO A 277 -23.75 -25.41 -6.87
CA PRO A 277 -23.16 -26.01 -5.67
C PRO A 277 -21.66 -25.72 -5.58
N GLY A 278 -21.17 -25.57 -4.34
CA GLY A 278 -19.74 -25.32 -4.05
C GLY A 278 -19.38 -23.83 -3.96
N TYR A 279 -20.35 -22.93 -4.18
CA TYR A 279 -20.20 -21.49 -3.95
C TYR A 279 -20.96 -21.06 -2.70
N ALA A 280 -20.39 -20.10 -1.94
CA ALA A 280 -20.97 -19.63 -0.69
C ALA A 280 -22.37 -18.99 -0.85
N GLY A 281 -22.64 -18.40 -2.01
CA GLY A 281 -23.95 -17.79 -2.30
C GLY A 281 -25.13 -18.78 -2.38
N THR A 282 -24.87 -20.08 -2.50
CA THR A 282 -25.92 -21.11 -2.53
C THR A 282 -26.30 -21.61 -1.14
N ASP A 283 -25.53 -21.30 -0.12
CA ASP A 283 -25.82 -21.62 1.26
C ASP A 283 -26.60 -20.47 1.93
N PRO A 284 -27.89 -20.66 2.29
CA PRO A 284 -28.67 -19.62 2.96
C PRO A 284 -28.11 -19.20 4.33
N SER A 285 -27.30 -20.05 4.96
CA SER A 285 -26.66 -19.75 6.25
C SER A 285 -25.37 -18.95 6.13
N SER A 286 -24.81 -18.85 4.94
CA SER A 286 -23.56 -18.11 4.69
C SER A 286 -23.71 -16.61 4.95
N SER A 287 -22.62 -15.96 5.36
CA SER A 287 -22.57 -14.51 5.49
C SER A 287 -22.88 -13.79 4.16
N SER A 288 -22.53 -14.39 3.02
CA SER A 288 -22.84 -13.86 1.69
C SER A 288 -24.34 -13.78 1.44
N SER A 289 -25.08 -14.85 1.78
CA SER A 289 -26.54 -14.90 1.61
C SER A 289 -27.28 -14.00 2.60
N LYS A 290 -26.81 -13.91 3.85
CA LYS A 290 -27.36 -13.03 4.89
C LYS A 290 -27.22 -11.54 4.54
N ASP A 291 -26.11 -11.15 3.93
CA ASP A 291 -25.78 -9.74 3.61
C ASP A 291 -26.27 -9.30 2.22
N ARG A 292 -26.83 -10.24 1.44
CA ARG A 292 -27.32 -9.94 0.09
C ARG A 292 -28.55 -9.02 0.13
N ILE A 293 -28.47 -7.93 -0.62
CA ILE A 293 -29.59 -7.03 -0.89
C ILE A 293 -29.92 -7.13 -2.38
N HIS A 294 -31.18 -7.43 -2.70
CA HIS A 294 -31.74 -7.43 -4.04
C HIS A 294 -33.16 -6.85 -3.93
N PHE A 295 -33.27 -5.54 -4.09
CA PHE A 295 -34.46 -4.80 -3.68
C PHE A 295 -34.94 -3.85 -4.77
N LEU A 296 -36.15 -4.11 -5.31
CA LEU A 296 -36.80 -3.25 -6.29
C LEU A 296 -37.63 -2.15 -5.60
N THR A 297 -37.44 -0.91 -6.01
CA THR A 297 -38.15 0.26 -5.48
C THR A 297 -38.38 1.28 -6.59
N LYS A 298 -38.90 2.47 -6.24
CA LYS A 298 -39.13 3.55 -7.19
C LYS A 298 -38.48 4.84 -6.73
N VAL A 299 -38.05 5.61 -7.70
CA VAL A 299 -37.59 6.98 -7.49
C VAL A 299 -38.76 7.87 -7.12
N LYS A 300 -38.65 8.56 -5.99
CA LYS A 300 -39.62 9.56 -5.53
C LYS A 300 -39.23 10.97 -5.99
N ALA A 301 -37.93 11.30 -5.88
CA ALA A 301 -37.36 12.57 -6.31
C ALA A 301 -35.89 12.43 -6.67
N VAL A 302 -35.39 13.36 -7.50
CA VAL A 302 -33.99 13.47 -7.91
C VAL A 302 -33.45 14.83 -7.48
N HIS A 303 -32.36 14.86 -6.75
CA HIS A 303 -31.72 16.09 -6.31
C HIS A 303 -30.34 16.16 -6.94
N GLN A 304 -30.17 17.13 -7.85
CA GLN A 304 -28.87 17.40 -8.48
C GLN A 304 -28.11 18.44 -7.66
N SER A 305 -26.79 18.37 -7.67
CA SER A 305 -25.92 19.34 -7.03
C SER A 305 -25.28 20.24 -8.09
N ASP A 306 -25.25 21.56 -7.84
CA ASP A 306 -24.51 22.52 -8.68
C ASP A 306 -23.00 22.53 -8.38
N LYS A 307 -22.52 21.67 -7.48
CA LYS A 307 -21.12 21.59 -7.13
C LYS A 307 -20.36 20.79 -8.19
N THR A 308 -19.57 21.47 -8.99
CA THR A 308 -18.48 20.84 -9.76
C THR A 308 -17.35 20.49 -8.78
N GLU A 309 -17.25 19.26 -8.36
CA GLU A 309 -16.12 18.82 -7.54
C GLU A 309 -14.84 18.74 -8.38
N LYS A 310 -13.80 19.42 -7.90
CA LYS A 310 -12.47 19.28 -8.46
C LYS A 310 -11.92 17.89 -8.15
N ARG A 311 -11.25 17.28 -9.12
CA ARG A 311 -10.50 16.05 -8.90
C ARG A 311 -9.41 16.29 -7.85
N ALA A 312 -9.27 15.38 -6.89
CA ALA A 312 -8.23 15.40 -5.86
C ALA A 312 -6.78 15.28 -6.40
N ALA A 313 -6.62 15.15 -7.71
CA ALA A 313 -5.33 14.95 -8.39
C ALA A 313 -4.43 16.20 -8.45
N GLU A 314 -4.86 17.34 -7.90
CA GLU A 314 -4.07 18.59 -8.02
C GLU A 314 -3.03 18.80 -6.91
N ASP A 315 -2.94 17.92 -5.91
CA ASP A 315 -2.06 18.14 -4.74
C ASP A 315 -0.64 17.55 -4.86
N GLY A 316 -0.25 17.01 -5.99
CA GLY A 316 1.17 16.78 -6.35
C GLY A 316 1.94 15.76 -5.50
N GLN A 317 1.28 14.87 -4.76
CA GLN A 317 1.94 13.79 -4.02
C GLN A 317 1.75 12.45 -4.74
N ASN A 318 2.83 11.78 -5.11
CA ASN A 318 2.85 10.53 -5.88
C ASN A 318 3.36 9.33 -5.09
N GLY A 319 2.88 9.16 -3.87
CA GLY A 319 3.11 7.94 -3.10
C GLY A 319 2.24 6.77 -3.56
N VAL A 320 2.45 5.61 -2.97
CA VAL A 320 1.57 4.44 -3.15
C VAL A 320 0.12 4.81 -2.83
N ASP A 321 -0.11 5.62 -1.80
CA ASP A 321 -1.44 6.10 -1.41
C ASP A 321 -2.10 7.01 -2.45
N ASP A 322 -1.36 7.87 -3.12
CA ASP A 322 -1.90 8.76 -4.13
C ASP A 322 -2.37 8.03 -5.38
N ALA A 323 -1.78 6.89 -5.65
CA ALA A 323 -2.21 6.04 -6.74
C ALA A 323 -3.67 5.58 -6.56
N TYR A 324 -4.07 5.28 -5.33
CA TYR A 324 -5.47 4.92 -5.02
C TYR A 324 -6.42 6.12 -5.11
N LYS A 325 -6.00 7.30 -4.66
CA LYS A 325 -6.82 8.54 -4.73
C LYS A 325 -7.19 8.94 -6.17
N LYS A 326 -6.30 8.77 -7.10
CA LYS A 326 -6.51 9.15 -8.51
C LYS A 326 -7.58 8.31 -9.19
N GLN A 327 -8.02 7.21 -8.57
CA GLN A 327 -8.97 6.25 -9.16
C GLN A 327 -10.43 6.61 -8.91
N MET A 328 -10.76 7.50 -7.99
CA MET A 328 -12.12 7.77 -7.56
C MET A 328 -12.72 9.01 -8.21
N VAL A 329 -13.94 8.89 -8.74
CA VAL A 329 -14.77 10.00 -9.21
C VAL A 329 -15.92 10.15 -8.24
N SER A 330 -15.98 11.26 -7.51
CA SER A 330 -16.99 11.49 -6.50
C SER A 330 -18.39 11.71 -7.08
N GLY A 331 -19.42 11.31 -6.34
CA GLY A 331 -20.82 11.43 -6.72
C GLY A 331 -21.39 12.85 -6.73
N ASN A 332 -20.56 13.88 -6.69
CA ASN A 332 -20.86 15.33 -6.79
C ASN A 332 -21.96 15.88 -5.86
N GLY A 333 -22.30 15.16 -4.77
CA GLY A 333 -23.35 15.58 -3.82
C GLY A 333 -24.80 15.40 -4.31
N ALA A 334 -25.02 14.76 -5.46
CA ALA A 334 -26.34 14.38 -5.91
C ALA A 334 -26.94 13.23 -5.08
N TYR A 335 -28.24 13.20 -4.93
CA TYR A 335 -28.94 12.13 -4.22
C TYR A 335 -30.35 11.87 -4.79
N LEU A 336 -30.86 10.68 -4.51
CA LEU A 336 -32.21 10.26 -4.88
C LEU A 336 -33.06 10.06 -3.60
N GLU A 337 -34.32 10.47 -3.64
CA GLU A 337 -35.33 9.99 -2.71
C GLU A 337 -36.01 8.75 -3.31
N LEU A 338 -36.13 7.68 -2.51
CA LEU A 338 -36.76 6.43 -2.91
C LEU A 338 -38.03 6.18 -2.08
N GLU A 339 -39.07 5.58 -2.69
CA GLU A 339 -40.33 5.28 -2.03
C GLU A 339 -40.18 4.26 -0.91
N ALA A 340 -39.25 3.31 -1.06
CA ALA A 340 -38.90 2.33 -0.04
C ALA A 340 -37.41 2.01 -0.10
N LEU A 341 -36.83 1.66 1.06
CA LEU A 341 -35.47 1.18 1.23
C LEU A 341 -35.47 -0.22 1.86
N PRO A 342 -34.44 -1.05 1.62
CA PRO A 342 -34.26 -2.31 2.34
C PRO A 342 -34.33 -2.08 3.85
N GLN A 343 -35.03 -2.94 4.57
CA GLN A 343 -35.20 -2.83 6.04
C GLN A 343 -34.42 -3.94 6.73
N GLY A 344 -33.82 -3.64 7.86
CA GLY A 344 -33.06 -4.58 8.68
C GLY A 344 -32.08 -3.89 9.59
N GLU A 345 -31.73 -4.57 10.67
CA GLU A 345 -30.63 -4.15 11.54
C GLU A 345 -29.29 -4.55 10.90
N ASN A 346 -28.31 -3.65 10.93
CA ASN A 346 -26.94 -3.93 10.50
C ASN A 346 -26.81 -4.37 9.02
N LEU A 347 -27.58 -3.74 8.11
CA LEU A 347 -27.50 -4.01 6.67
C LEU A 347 -26.11 -3.73 6.12
N TYR A 348 -25.60 -4.62 5.27
CA TYR A 348 -24.37 -4.38 4.52
C TYR A 348 -24.66 -3.52 3.30
N GLN A 349 -24.31 -2.25 3.38
CA GLN A 349 -24.66 -1.24 2.37
C GLN A 349 -23.57 -1.01 1.30
N GLU A 350 -22.35 -1.47 1.59
CA GLU A 350 -21.23 -1.30 0.66
C GLU A 350 -21.47 -2.06 -0.65
N GLY A 351 -21.07 -1.44 -1.76
CA GLY A 351 -21.20 -2.04 -3.09
C GLY A 351 -22.63 -2.24 -3.57
N LEU A 352 -23.60 -1.49 -3.04
CA LEU A 352 -24.94 -1.44 -3.59
C LEU A 352 -24.92 -0.66 -4.91
N TYR A 353 -25.33 -1.34 -5.97
CA TYR A 353 -25.52 -0.75 -7.28
C TYR A 353 -26.99 -0.40 -7.48
N MET A 354 -27.22 0.74 -8.08
CA MET A 354 -28.54 1.28 -8.43
C MET A 354 -28.73 1.14 -9.93
N THR A 355 -29.48 0.12 -10.39
CA THR A 355 -29.73 -0.10 -11.81
C THR A 355 -31.17 0.28 -12.15
N PHE A 356 -31.35 1.21 -13.08
CA PHE A 356 -32.67 1.66 -13.52
C PHE A 356 -33.31 0.61 -14.41
N GLN A 357 -34.53 0.20 -14.06
CA GLN A 357 -35.30 -0.85 -14.76
C GLN A 357 -36.26 -0.28 -15.78
N THR A 358 -36.69 0.97 -15.61
CA THR A 358 -37.65 1.67 -16.47
C THR A 358 -37.21 3.13 -16.72
N GLY A 359 -37.93 3.84 -17.57
CA GLY A 359 -37.68 5.24 -17.88
C GLY A 359 -36.57 5.47 -18.91
N ASP A 360 -36.19 6.74 -19.07
CA ASP A 360 -35.16 7.16 -20.04
C ASP A 360 -33.74 6.79 -19.59
N ALA A 361 -33.57 6.50 -18.29
CA ALA A 361 -32.29 6.03 -17.68
C ALA A 361 -32.19 4.49 -17.64
N LYS A 362 -33.13 3.76 -18.27
CA LYS A 362 -33.12 2.29 -18.24
C LYS A 362 -31.75 1.71 -18.59
N ASP A 363 -31.35 0.66 -17.85
CA ASP A 363 -30.09 -0.07 -17.94
C ASP A 363 -28.86 0.74 -17.49
N ALA A 364 -29.01 2.04 -17.15
CA ALA A 364 -27.94 2.78 -16.49
C ALA A 364 -27.73 2.29 -15.05
N THR A 365 -26.48 2.25 -14.62
CA THR A 365 -26.10 1.78 -13.28
C THR A 365 -25.20 2.81 -12.60
N LEU A 366 -25.55 3.17 -11.35
CA LEU A 366 -24.75 4.03 -10.47
C LEU A 366 -24.40 3.28 -9.19
N LEU A 367 -23.25 3.60 -8.61
CA LEU A 367 -22.88 3.09 -7.27
C LEU A 367 -23.58 3.95 -6.21
N MET A 368 -24.18 3.31 -5.21
CA MET A 368 -24.76 4.00 -4.06
C MET A 368 -23.63 4.39 -3.07
N GLY A 369 -23.71 5.60 -2.54
CA GLY A 369 -22.85 6.05 -1.45
C GLY A 369 -23.41 5.63 -0.08
N LYS A 370 -24.37 6.42 0.44
CA LYS A 370 -25.00 6.17 1.75
C LYS A 370 -26.50 6.04 1.61
N MET A 371 -27.12 5.21 2.45
CA MET A 371 -28.55 5.03 2.58
C MET A 371 -29.02 5.58 3.93
N MET A 372 -30.01 6.46 3.90
CA MET A 372 -30.59 7.11 5.07
C MET A 372 -32.10 6.92 5.08
N HIS A 373 -32.62 6.19 6.06
CA HIS A 373 -34.04 5.91 6.22
C HIS A 373 -34.78 7.11 6.80
N TYR A 374 -36.01 7.34 6.33
CA TYR A 374 -36.94 8.22 7.01
C TYR A 374 -37.48 7.55 8.27
N THR A 375 -37.74 8.35 9.30
CA THR A 375 -38.23 7.84 10.59
C THR A 375 -39.74 7.49 10.56
N ASP A 376 -40.49 8.07 9.62
CA ASP A 376 -41.94 8.04 9.54
C ASP A 376 -42.48 7.26 8.34
N SER A 377 -41.62 6.71 7.51
CA SER A 377 -41.99 5.94 6.30
C SER A 377 -40.97 4.87 5.95
N LYS A 378 -41.32 4.01 4.98
CA LYS A 378 -40.42 2.98 4.44
C LYS A 378 -39.37 3.55 3.48
N GLY A 379 -39.50 4.79 3.06
CA GLY A 379 -38.62 5.45 2.11
C GLY A 379 -37.38 6.07 2.78
N GLY A 380 -36.60 6.75 1.96
CA GLY A 380 -35.41 7.46 2.42
C GLY A 380 -34.59 8.04 1.29
N ILE A 381 -33.37 8.44 1.62
CA ILE A 381 -32.42 9.07 0.72
C ILE A 381 -31.29 8.10 0.43
N VAL A 382 -30.86 8.04 -0.83
CA VAL A 382 -29.62 7.39 -1.23
C VAL A 382 -28.72 8.42 -1.92
N THR A 383 -27.48 8.53 -1.44
CA THR A 383 -26.46 9.37 -2.10
C THR A 383 -25.81 8.57 -3.23
N ILE A 384 -25.24 9.28 -4.21
CA ILE A 384 -24.45 8.67 -5.26
C ILE A 384 -23.01 8.50 -4.74
N GLY A 385 -22.49 7.30 -4.88
CA GLY A 385 -21.09 6.99 -4.58
C GLY A 385 -20.15 7.28 -5.75
N ASP A 386 -18.90 6.90 -5.59
CA ASP A 386 -17.90 7.05 -6.63
C ASP A 386 -18.19 6.11 -7.80
N CYS A 387 -18.33 6.66 -9.01
CA CYS A 387 -18.86 5.96 -10.19
C CYS A 387 -17.74 5.62 -11.19
N TYR A 388 -16.76 4.82 -10.79
CA TYR A 388 -15.71 4.39 -11.69
C TYR A 388 -16.18 3.30 -12.66
N GLY A 389 -15.97 3.51 -13.97
CA GLY A 389 -16.32 2.53 -15.02
C GLY A 389 -17.81 2.28 -15.18
N MET A 390 -18.67 3.18 -14.69
CA MET A 390 -20.13 3.10 -14.75
C MET A 390 -20.71 4.05 -15.80
N SER A 391 -22.05 4.09 -15.88
CA SER A 391 -22.78 5.03 -16.72
C SER A 391 -22.39 6.48 -16.39
N ASP A 392 -22.33 7.34 -17.42
CA ASP A 392 -22.04 8.77 -17.20
C ASP A 392 -23.03 9.36 -16.20
N LEU A 393 -22.50 9.94 -15.11
CA LEU A 393 -23.29 10.41 -14.00
C LEU A 393 -24.23 11.56 -14.41
N SER A 394 -23.71 12.58 -15.10
CA SER A 394 -24.49 13.76 -15.49
C SER A 394 -25.57 13.40 -16.49
N GLU A 395 -25.24 12.59 -17.49
CA GLU A 395 -26.18 12.08 -18.47
C GLU A 395 -27.27 11.24 -17.79
N THR A 396 -26.88 10.33 -16.90
CA THR A 396 -27.81 9.46 -16.18
C THR A 396 -28.77 10.27 -15.31
N LEU A 397 -28.25 11.18 -14.48
CA LEU A 397 -29.08 12.03 -13.61
C LEU A 397 -30.08 12.87 -14.38
N SER A 398 -29.73 13.34 -15.58
CA SER A 398 -30.65 14.13 -16.44
C SER A 398 -31.84 13.35 -16.97
N LYS A 399 -31.76 12.02 -17.02
CA LYS A 399 -32.76 11.11 -17.55
C LYS A 399 -33.68 10.52 -16.48
N ILE A 400 -33.28 10.54 -15.20
CA ILE A 400 -34.04 9.94 -14.09
C ILE A 400 -35.31 10.79 -13.82
N LYS A 401 -36.42 10.12 -13.62
CA LYS A 401 -37.72 10.76 -13.31
C LYS A 401 -38.38 10.09 -12.10
N PRO A 402 -39.19 10.86 -11.33
CA PRO A 402 -40.06 10.26 -10.32
C PRO A 402 -40.96 9.19 -10.94
N GLY A 403 -41.06 8.04 -10.27
CA GLY A 403 -41.80 6.85 -10.72
C GLY A 403 -40.92 5.82 -11.45
N ASP A 404 -39.72 6.15 -11.87
CA ASP A 404 -38.80 5.16 -12.46
C ASP A 404 -38.49 4.05 -11.46
N GLU A 405 -38.55 2.80 -11.92
CA GLU A 405 -38.16 1.64 -11.10
C GLU A 405 -36.66 1.49 -11.07
N ILE A 406 -36.13 1.23 -9.88
CA ILE A 406 -34.72 1.08 -9.60
C ILE A 406 -34.48 -0.17 -8.76
N LEU A 407 -33.49 -0.98 -9.17
CA LEU A 407 -33.03 -2.14 -8.44
C LEU A 407 -31.79 -1.75 -7.62
N LEU A 408 -31.86 -1.93 -6.31
CA LEU A 408 -30.74 -1.84 -5.39
C LEU A 408 -30.16 -3.24 -5.22
N ASP A 409 -28.93 -3.49 -5.65
CA ASP A 409 -28.34 -4.83 -5.69
C ASP A 409 -26.85 -4.81 -5.36
N ASN A 410 -26.42 -5.57 -4.33
CA ASN A 410 -25.03 -5.81 -3.99
C ASN A 410 -24.55 -7.23 -4.34
N SER A 411 -25.35 -8.01 -5.06
CA SER A 411 -25.06 -9.43 -5.33
C SER A 411 -23.72 -9.63 -5.99
N ASP A 412 -23.39 -8.86 -7.01
CA ASP A 412 -22.13 -8.99 -7.73
C ASP A 412 -20.94 -8.56 -6.88
N TYR A 413 -21.12 -7.50 -6.09
CA TYR A 413 -20.10 -7.01 -5.17
C TYR A 413 -19.78 -8.00 -4.05
N ILE A 414 -20.78 -8.72 -3.54
CA ILE A 414 -20.56 -9.81 -2.56
C ILE A 414 -19.92 -11.01 -3.24
N ALA A 415 -20.36 -11.37 -4.43
CA ALA A 415 -19.83 -12.53 -5.15
C ALA A 415 -18.32 -12.38 -5.39
N ILE A 416 -17.87 -11.23 -5.91
CA ILE A 416 -16.46 -11.01 -6.23
C ILE A 416 -15.54 -11.10 -4.99
N GLN A 417 -16.03 -10.75 -3.80
CA GLN A 417 -15.26 -10.82 -2.56
C GLN A 417 -14.74 -12.23 -2.26
N SER A 418 -15.44 -13.27 -2.70
CA SER A 418 -15.04 -14.67 -2.51
C SER A 418 -14.20 -15.24 -3.65
N TYR A 419 -13.84 -14.43 -4.67
CA TYR A 419 -13.20 -14.93 -5.88
C TYR A 419 -11.83 -15.59 -5.61
N TYR A 420 -11.05 -15.09 -4.64
CA TYR A 420 -9.75 -15.66 -4.25
C TYR A 420 -9.82 -17.13 -3.83
N ARG A 421 -10.94 -17.60 -3.27
CA ARG A 421 -11.16 -19.02 -2.91
C ARG A 421 -11.24 -19.94 -4.14
N HIS A 422 -11.53 -19.35 -5.30
CA HIS A 422 -11.66 -20.03 -6.59
C HIS A 422 -10.43 -19.81 -7.49
N GLN A 423 -9.34 -19.31 -6.92
CA GLN A 423 -8.09 -18.96 -7.59
C GLN A 423 -6.91 -19.76 -7.03
N VAL A 424 -7.13 -21.03 -6.63
CA VAL A 424 -6.06 -21.86 -6.06
C VAL A 424 -4.97 -22.07 -7.12
N PRO A 425 -3.75 -21.52 -6.94
CA PRO A 425 -2.68 -21.64 -7.93
C PRO A 425 -2.24 -23.09 -8.13
N ALA A 426 -1.85 -23.47 -9.34
CA ALA A 426 -1.27 -24.81 -9.59
C ALA A 426 0.12 -24.96 -8.95
N ASP A 427 0.89 -23.87 -8.84
CA ASP A 427 2.19 -23.85 -8.17
C ASP A 427 2.01 -23.96 -6.64
N PRO A 428 2.52 -25.04 -6.01
CA PRO A 428 2.39 -25.26 -4.58
C PRO A 428 3.22 -24.29 -3.73
N SER A 429 4.09 -23.48 -4.32
CA SER A 429 4.88 -22.47 -3.57
C SER A 429 4.01 -21.35 -3.01
N PHE A 430 2.76 -21.19 -3.47
CA PHE A 430 1.80 -20.23 -2.93
C PHE A 430 1.05 -20.83 -1.73
N HIS A 431 1.72 -20.94 -0.59
CA HIS A 431 1.22 -21.57 0.64
C HIS A 431 -0.05 -20.95 1.22
N ALA A 432 -0.31 -19.67 0.96
CA ALA A 432 -1.53 -19.00 1.43
C ALA A 432 -2.82 -19.75 1.00
N TRP A 433 -2.80 -20.47 -0.13
CA TRP A 433 -3.93 -21.24 -0.64
C TRP A 433 -3.98 -22.69 -0.15
N ASP A 434 -3.04 -23.17 0.70
CA ASP A 434 -3.03 -24.55 1.16
C ASP A 434 -4.30 -24.91 1.96
N GLN A 435 -4.88 -23.96 2.66
CA GLN A 435 -6.17 -24.15 3.34
C GLN A 435 -7.32 -24.50 2.37
N PHE A 436 -7.24 -24.16 1.09
CA PHE A 436 -8.21 -24.47 0.05
C PHE A 436 -7.84 -25.69 -0.81
N ARG A 437 -6.83 -26.47 -0.40
CA ARG A 437 -6.42 -27.72 -1.04
C ARG A 437 -6.85 -28.93 -0.22
N ASN A 438 -7.22 -29.99 -0.90
CA ASN A 438 -7.31 -31.33 -0.33
C ASN A 438 -5.91 -31.89 -0.03
N ALA A 439 -5.85 -33.00 0.69
CA ALA A 439 -4.58 -33.67 1.02
C ALA A 439 -3.80 -34.14 -0.22
N ASP A 440 -4.46 -34.36 -1.35
CA ASP A 440 -3.85 -34.71 -2.63
C ASP A 440 -3.44 -33.49 -3.48
N GLY A 441 -3.58 -32.26 -2.92
CA GLY A 441 -3.26 -31.01 -3.58
C GLY A 441 -4.36 -30.46 -4.51
N THR A 442 -5.46 -31.19 -4.72
CA THR A 442 -6.58 -30.69 -5.54
C THR A 442 -7.37 -29.61 -4.81
N PRO A 443 -7.91 -28.61 -5.54
CA PRO A 443 -8.74 -27.58 -4.93
C PRO A 443 -10.01 -28.12 -4.28
N LYS A 444 -10.39 -27.57 -3.12
CA LYS A 444 -11.66 -27.87 -2.42
C LYS A 444 -12.87 -27.18 -3.04
N THR A 445 -12.65 -26.10 -3.79
CA THR A 445 -13.68 -25.25 -4.37
C THR A 445 -13.69 -25.35 -5.88
N PRO A 446 -14.83 -25.09 -6.56
CA PRO A 446 -14.85 -24.93 -8.01
C PRO A 446 -13.83 -23.87 -8.45
N GLN A 447 -12.99 -24.20 -9.43
CA GLN A 447 -11.96 -23.26 -9.89
C GLN A 447 -12.48 -22.38 -11.02
N ARG A 448 -12.00 -21.15 -11.04
CA ARG A 448 -12.32 -20.13 -12.06
C ARG A 448 -11.06 -19.76 -12.84
N PRO A 449 -11.21 -19.13 -14.03
CA PRO A 449 -10.05 -18.70 -14.79
C PRO A 449 -9.08 -17.89 -13.93
N PRO A 450 -7.77 -18.21 -13.95
CA PRO A 450 -6.79 -17.44 -13.20
C PRO A 450 -6.72 -16.02 -13.74
N PHE A 451 -6.39 -15.08 -12.87
CA PHE A 451 -6.11 -13.71 -13.31
C PHE A 451 -4.98 -13.72 -14.35
N PRO A 452 -5.18 -13.06 -15.49
CA PRO A 452 -4.17 -13.03 -16.53
C PRO A 452 -2.95 -12.21 -16.11
N VAL A 453 -1.77 -12.60 -16.64
CA VAL A 453 -0.48 -11.93 -16.37
C VAL A 453 -0.53 -10.40 -16.45
N PRO A 454 -1.28 -9.76 -17.38
CA PRO A 454 -1.38 -8.30 -17.42
C PRO A 454 -1.87 -7.65 -16.11
N PHE A 455 -2.59 -8.38 -15.25
CA PHE A 455 -2.97 -7.85 -13.93
C PHE A 455 -1.79 -7.62 -12.98
N THR A 456 -0.61 -8.21 -13.24
CA THR A 456 0.62 -7.83 -12.52
C THR A 456 1.12 -6.43 -12.92
N GLY A 457 0.55 -5.81 -13.95
CA GLY A 457 1.00 -4.54 -14.51
C GLY A 457 2.38 -4.59 -15.20
N THR A 458 2.92 -5.80 -15.43
CA THR A 458 4.25 -6.01 -16.03
C THR A 458 4.25 -6.91 -17.26
N GLY A 459 3.17 -7.70 -17.46
CA GLY A 459 3.07 -8.65 -18.55
C GLY A 459 4.02 -9.85 -18.45
N VAL A 460 4.68 -10.02 -17.29
CA VAL A 460 5.57 -11.16 -16.99
C VAL A 460 5.31 -11.66 -15.57
N TYR A 461 5.58 -12.96 -15.34
CA TYR A 461 5.65 -13.50 -13.97
C TYR A 461 7.08 -13.36 -13.45
N GLN A 462 7.19 -13.05 -12.17
CA GLN A 462 8.46 -13.07 -11.46
C GLN A 462 8.96 -14.52 -11.33
N ASP A 463 10.21 -14.76 -11.70
CA ASP A 463 10.84 -16.07 -11.71
C ASP A 463 12.13 -16.14 -10.86
N GLY A 464 12.49 -15.04 -10.21
CA GLY A 464 13.69 -14.96 -9.37
C GLY A 464 15.01 -14.85 -10.13
N ASP A 465 15.00 -14.73 -11.47
CA ASP A 465 16.22 -14.61 -12.28
C ASP A 465 16.82 -13.20 -12.25
N ILE A 466 17.13 -12.71 -11.04
CA ILE A 466 17.69 -11.36 -10.85
C ILE A 466 19.05 -11.20 -11.53
N GLN A 467 19.22 -10.07 -12.26
CA GLN A 467 20.44 -9.76 -13.01
C GLN A 467 21.40 -8.82 -12.25
N GLY A 468 21.01 -8.36 -11.07
CA GLY A 468 21.78 -7.44 -10.21
C GLY A 468 21.55 -7.71 -8.74
N LYS A 469 21.99 -6.77 -7.89
CA LYS A 469 21.79 -6.86 -6.44
C LYS A 469 20.46 -6.26 -6.04
N VAL A 470 19.85 -6.82 -5.00
CA VAL A 470 18.50 -6.42 -4.57
C VAL A 470 18.44 -6.21 -3.07
N ILE A 471 17.84 -5.08 -2.65
CA ILE A 471 17.41 -4.88 -1.26
C ILE A 471 15.91 -4.57 -1.28
N ASN A 472 15.11 -5.50 -0.76
CA ASN A 472 13.65 -5.36 -0.63
C ASN A 472 13.28 -4.82 0.76
N ILE A 473 12.37 -3.84 0.82
CA ILE A 473 11.75 -3.34 2.05
C ILE A 473 10.31 -3.84 2.09
N GLN A 474 9.95 -4.58 3.13
CA GLN A 474 8.61 -5.15 3.27
C GLN A 474 7.97 -4.79 4.60
N ALA A 475 6.78 -4.20 4.56
CA ALA A 475 5.99 -3.85 5.74
C ALA A 475 5.34 -5.09 6.35
N LEU A 476 5.40 -5.25 7.68
CA LEU A 476 4.79 -6.41 8.37
C LEU A 476 3.28 -6.27 8.61
N MET A 477 2.74 -5.06 8.46
CA MET A 477 1.29 -4.81 8.52
C MET A 477 0.72 -4.51 7.13
N ASP A 478 1.35 -5.01 6.07
CA ASP A 478 0.92 -4.78 4.69
C ASP A 478 -0.40 -5.50 4.39
N GLU A 479 -1.47 -4.73 4.30
CA GLU A 479 -2.84 -5.19 4.06
C GLU A 479 -3.16 -5.40 2.57
N SER A 480 -2.29 -4.89 1.68
CA SER A 480 -2.52 -4.93 0.23
C SER A 480 -1.70 -5.98 -0.51
N THR A 481 -0.46 -6.24 -0.08
CA THR A 481 0.43 -7.20 -0.74
C THR A 481 1.03 -8.24 0.21
N CYS A 482 0.38 -8.54 1.28
CA CYS A 482 0.73 -9.49 2.34
C CYS A 482 2.23 -9.84 2.49
N PRO A 483 2.82 -9.75 3.68
CA PRO A 483 4.27 -9.85 3.90
C PRO A 483 4.94 -11.12 3.37
N TRP A 484 4.20 -12.26 3.29
CA TRP A 484 4.73 -13.52 2.77
C TRP A 484 5.18 -13.45 1.30
N CYS A 485 4.71 -12.46 0.53
CA CYS A 485 5.12 -12.30 -0.87
C CYS A 485 6.63 -12.06 -1.01
N ALA A 486 7.24 -11.38 -0.02
CA ALA A 486 8.69 -11.17 -0.01
C ALA A 486 9.46 -12.48 0.27
N ASP A 487 8.93 -13.36 1.11
CA ASP A 487 9.48 -14.69 1.33
C ASP A 487 9.35 -15.57 0.08
N TRP A 488 8.17 -15.55 -0.55
CA TRP A 488 7.94 -16.26 -1.80
C TRP A 488 8.95 -15.85 -2.88
N TRP A 489 9.18 -14.55 -3.08
CA TRP A 489 10.12 -14.08 -4.10
C TRP A 489 11.56 -14.47 -3.77
N ARG A 490 11.96 -14.36 -2.51
CA ARG A 490 13.27 -14.84 -2.05
C ARG A 490 13.46 -16.33 -2.36
N ASN A 491 12.44 -17.16 -2.10
CA ASN A 491 12.50 -18.60 -2.40
C ASN A 491 12.62 -18.86 -3.91
N LYS A 492 11.95 -18.07 -4.76
CA LYS A 492 12.12 -18.13 -6.23
C LYS A 492 13.52 -17.73 -6.67
N ILE A 493 14.14 -16.75 -6.03
CA ILE A 493 15.54 -16.39 -6.28
C ILE A 493 16.46 -17.57 -5.93
N ILE A 494 16.28 -18.20 -4.78
CA ILE A 494 17.06 -19.38 -4.37
C ILE A 494 16.84 -20.54 -5.35
N GLU A 495 15.60 -20.81 -5.76
CA GLU A 495 15.27 -21.85 -6.75
C GLU A 495 16.01 -21.62 -8.07
N THR A 496 16.03 -20.39 -8.56
CA THR A 496 16.58 -20.04 -9.88
C THR A 496 18.10 -19.82 -9.86
N LYS A 497 18.64 -19.16 -8.83
CA LYS A 497 20.08 -18.81 -8.73
C LYS A 497 20.88 -19.78 -7.88
N GLY A 498 20.23 -20.69 -7.11
CA GLY A 498 20.89 -21.58 -6.15
C GLY A 498 21.32 -20.87 -4.84
N THR A 499 21.15 -19.57 -4.73
CA THR A 499 21.57 -18.75 -3.57
C THR A 499 20.77 -17.45 -3.50
N ASP A 500 20.69 -16.84 -2.32
CA ASP A 500 20.15 -15.50 -2.11
C ASP A 500 21.25 -14.46 -1.71
N GLU A 501 22.51 -14.75 -2.03
CA GLU A 501 23.63 -13.87 -1.66
C GLU A 501 23.52 -12.45 -2.23
N ASN A 502 22.89 -12.29 -3.41
CA ASN A 502 22.64 -10.99 -4.05
C ASN A 502 21.28 -10.37 -3.66
N HIS A 503 20.62 -10.90 -2.63
CA HIS A 503 19.31 -10.44 -2.19
C HIS A 503 19.28 -10.23 -0.68
N ARG A 504 18.67 -9.11 -0.25
CA ARG A 504 18.34 -8.83 1.17
C ARG A 504 16.87 -8.42 1.25
N THR A 505 16.18 -8.85 2.32
CA THR A 505 14.86 -8.35 2.71
C THR A 505 14.92 -7.78 4.11
N TYR A 506 14.47 -6.54 4.28
CA TYR A 506 14.26 -5.95 5.59
C TYR A 506 12.76 -5.85 5.85
N PHE A 507 12.29 -6.64 6.81
CA PHE A 507 10.93 -6.55 7.30
C PHE A 507 10.82 -5.42 8.31
N MET A 508 9.82 -4.56 8.11
CA MET A 508 9.60 -3.35 8.90
C MET A 508 8.37 -3.53 9.80
N GLU A 509 8.59 -3.54 11.11
CA GLU A 509 7.50 -3.56 12.09
C GLU A 509 6.74 -2.24 12.08
N ARG A 510 5.47 -2.29 12.44
CA ARG A 510 4.60 -1.10 12.53
C ARG A 510 4.50 -0.30 11.23
N CYS A 511 4.69 -0.93 10.09
CA CYS A 511 4.54 -0.34 8.76
C CYS A 511 3.42 -1.04 8.01
N MET A 512 2.60 -0.26 7.32
CA MET A 512 1.53 -0.70 6.41
C MET A 512 1.96 -0.61 4.95
N HIS A 513 1.04 -0.91 4.04
CA HIS A 513 1.30 -0.78 2.60
C HIS A 513 1.61 0.66 2.18
N GLY A 514 0.83 1.61 2.69
CA GLY A 514 1.01 3.03 2.39
C GLY A 514 2.26 3.62 3.01
N ASP A 515 2.91 4.51 2.28
CA ASP A 515 4.13 5.22 2.72
C ASP A 515 3.82 6.58 3.36
N ILE A 516 2.65 7.17 3.09
CA ILE A 516 2.27 8.51 3.55
C ILE A 516 1.32 8.45 4.75
N ASN A 517 0.40 7.50 4.81
CA ASN A 517 -0.62 7.37 5.86
C ASN A 517 -0.05 7.17 7.28
N ALA A 518 1.22 6.78 7.37
CA ALA A 518 1.90 6.56 8.63
C ALA A 518 2.45 7.83 9.29
N ILE A 519 2.35 9.00 8.62
CA ILE A 519 2.86 10.25 9.19
C ILE A 519 1.97 10.67 10.35
N GLY A 520 2.54 10.63 11.55
CA GLY A 520 1.89 11.10 12.77
C GLY A 520 0.80 10.18 13.35
N ASN A 521 0.73 8.90 12.99
CA ASN A 521 -0.18 7.94 13.59
C ASN A 521 0.45 7.29 14.85
N TYR A 522 -0.40 6.93 15.85
CA TYR A 522 0.02 6.23 17.08
C TYR A 522 0.13 4.71 16.93
N MET A 523 -0.24 4.14 15.78
CA MET A 523 -0.24 2.69 15.53
C MET A 523 0.87 2.27 14.58
N VAL A 524 1.28 3.14 13.66
CA VAL A 524 2.19 2.83 12.56
C VAL A 524 3.23 3.93 12.33
N VAL A 525 4.29 3.59 11.64
CA VAL A 525 5.34 4.49 11.15
C VAL A 525 5.55 4.30 9.65
N ASN A 526 6.12 5.29 8.96
CA ASN A 526 6.51 5.11 7.57
C ASN A 526 7.87 4.39 7.45
N TYR A 527 8.09 3.76 6.31
CA TYR A 527 9.33 3.05 5.97
C TYR A 527 10.24 3.82 4.99
N VAL A 528 9.88 5.06 4.63
CA VAL A 528 10.61 5.82 3.60
C VAL A 528 12.08 6.02 3.96
N GLY A 529 12.38 6.32 5.23
CA GLY A 529 13.75 6.45 5.69
C GLY A 529 14.55 5.15 5.59
N ALA A 530 13.92 4.01 5.85
CA ALA A 530 14.52 2.68 5.68
C ALA A 530 14.80 2.38 4.20
N LEU A 531 13.86 2.69 3.30
CA LEU A 531 14.03 2.55 1.85
C LEU A 531 15.22 3.37 1.35
N ARG A 532 15.36 4.61 1.79
CA ARG A 532 16.46 5.48 1.39
C ARG A 532 17.81 5.02 1.94
N GLN A 533 17.84 4.54 3.17
CA GLN A 533 19.04 3.89 3.71
C GLN A 533 19.40 2.65 2.89
N ALA A 534 18.41 1.84 2.50
CA ALA A 534 18.62 0.68 1.63
C ALA A 534 19.17 1.07 0.25
N MET A 535 18.72 2.17 -0.34
CA MET A 535 19.27 2.70 -1.60
C MET A 535 20.75 3.11 -1.48
N ILE A 536 21.14 3.72 -0.36
CA ILE A 536 22.53 4.05 -0.07
C ILE A 536 23.35 2.77 0.09
N ASP A 537 22.86 1.82 0.88
CA ASP A 537 23.53 0.54 1.12
C ASP A 537 23.67 -0.27 -0.19
N LEU A 538 22.63 -0.26 -1.05
CA LEU A 538 22.64 -0.91 -2.36
C LEU A 538 23.72 -0.33 -3.27
N SER A 539 23.85 1.00 -3.31
CA SER A 539 24.88 1.65 -4.11
C SER A 539 26.30 1.30 -3.61
N ALA A 540 26.50 1.31 -2.30
CA ALA A 540 27.78 0.90 -1.71
C ALA A 540 28.11 -0.58 -1.99
N TRP A 541 27.08 -1.43 -1.98
CA TRP A 541 27.24 -2.86 -2.28
C TRP A 541 27.60 -3.12 -3.75
N VAL A 542 26.91 -2.46 -4.68
CA VAL A 542 27.16 -2.61 -6.12
C VAL A 542 28.50 -2.01 -6.52
N GLU A 543 28.78 -0.76 -6.10
CA GLU A 543 29.89 0.04 -6.61
C GLU A 543 31.22 -0.26 -5.91
N LYS A 544 31.17 -0.62 -4.60
CA LYS A 544 32.35 -0.75 -3.74
C LYS A 544 32.49 -2.14 -3.14
N GLY A 545 31.53 -3.04 -3.37
CA GLY A 545 31.52 -4.37 -2.76
C GLY A 545 31.30 -4.36 -1.24
N ILE A 546 30.80 -3.23 -0.68
CA ILE A 546 30.48 -3.14 0.74
C ILE A 546 29.12 -3.79 0.97
N GLU A 547 29.12 -4.97 1.57
CA GLU A 547 27.89 -5.70 1.85
C GLU A 547 26.98 -4.94 2.82
N PRO A 548 25.65 -4.88 2.52
CA PRO A 548 24.68 -4.33 3.44
C PRO A 548 24.55 -5.24 4.69
N LEU A 549 23.86 -4.76 5.69
CA LEU A 549 23.51 -5.59 6.85
C LEU A 549 22.77 -6.86 6.40
N ASN A 550 22.86 -7.91 7.21
CA ASN A 550 22.12 -9.12 6.98
C ASN A 550 20.62 -8.83 6.95
N ARG A 551 19.88 -9.60 6.13
CA ARG A 551 18.43 -9.54 6.12
C ARG A 551 17.85 -9.71 7.51
N THR A 552 16.66 -9.21 7.75
CA THR A 552 15.89 -9.52 8.96
C THR A 552 15.75 -11.05 9.09
N ALA A 553 16.11 -11.61 10.24
CA ALA A 553 15.87 -13.01 10.53
C ALA A 553 14.40 -13.24 10.81
N TYR A 554 13.79 -14.19 10.11
CA TYR A 554 12.37 -14.47 10.17
C TYR A 554 12.07 -15.92 9.81
N TYR A 555 10.82 -16.34 10.07
CA TYR A 555 10.22 -17.55 9.51
C TYR A 555 8.77 -17.29 9.11
N LEU A 556 8.27 -18.05 8.16
CA LEU A 556 6.85 -18.09 7.80
C LEU A 556 6.16 -19.09 8.72
N GLY A 557 5.18 -18.60 9.51
CA GLY A 557 4.40 -19.43 10.44
C GLY A 557 3.31 -20.25 9.75
N GLU A 558 2.80 -21.25 10.44
CA GLU A 558 1.63 -22.04 10.00
C GLU A 558 0.34 -21.21 9.94
N ASP A 559 0.36 -20.04 10.57
CA ASP A 559 -0.68 -19.01 10.52
C ASP A 559 -0.62 -18.16 9.25
N GLY A 560 0.34 -18.39 8.36
CA GLY A 560 0.56 -17.61 7.14
C GLY A 560 1.25 -16.27 7.36
N GLN A 561 1.72 -15.98 8.59
CA GLN A 561 2.34 -14.72 8.96
C GLN A 561 3.87 -14.81 8.96
N ILE A 562 4.51 -13.69 8.67
CA ILE A 562 5.96 -13.54 8.86
C ILE A 562 6.23 -13.20 10.33
N HIS A 563 7.00 -14.05 10.99
CA HIS A 563 7.46 -13.86 12.36
C HIS A 563 8.94 -13.50 12.37
N THR A 564 9.28 -12.33 12.90
CA THR A 564 10.68 -11.90 13.04
C THR A 564 11.29 -12.48 14.32
N GLU A 565 12.60 -12.68 14.31
CA GLU A 565 13.35 -13.12 15.50
C GLU A 565 13.16 -12.10 16.64
N PRO A 566 12.67 -12.50 17.82
CA PRO A 566 12.44 -11.58 18.92
C PRO A 566 13.74 -11.06 19.57
N ASP A 567 14.82 -11.84 19.57
CA ASP A 567 16.13 -11.42 20.07
C ASP A 567 16.79 -10.48 19.07
N VAL A 568 16.89 -9.19 19.39
CA VAL A 568 17.43 -8.15 18.49
C VAL A 568 18.87 -8.45 18.07
N SER A 569 19.66 -9.11 18.93
CA SER A 569 21.04 -9.51 18.61
C SER A 569 21.13 -10.54 17.47
N LYS A 570 20.06 -11.31 17.26
CA LYS A 570 19.94 -12.34 16.21
C LYS A 570 19.05 -11.89 15.05
N ARG A 571 18.14 -10.94 15.31
CA ARG A 571 17.18 -10.43 14.33
C ARG A 571 17.84 -9.84 13.10
N CYS A 572 18.98 -9.16 13.26
CA CYS A 572 19.63 -8.40 12.20
C CYS A 572 18.67 -7.32 11.61
N GLY A 573 18.86 -6.95 10.33
CA GLY A 573 18.04 -5.90 9.70
C GLY A 573 18.51 -4.49 10.10
N ILE A 574 17.64 -3.50 9.82
CA ILE A 574 17.99 -2.08 9.93
C ILE A 574 17.13 -1.29 10.92
N GLN A 575 16.08 -1.89 11.47
CA GLN A 575 15.12 -1.20 12.32
C GLN A 575 15.44 -1.38 13.81
N GLY A 576 15.50 -0.28 14.56
CA GLY A 576 15.59 -0.30 16.02
C GLY A 576 14.26 -0.74 16.65
N ILE A 577 14.32 -1.43 17.78
CA ILE A 577 13.16 -2.02 18.45
C ILE A 577 12.95 -1.33 19.80
N PRO A 578 11.90 -0.52 19.96
CA PRO A 578 11.52 0.05 21.25
C PRO A 578 10.72 -0.93 22.10
N THR A 579 10.88 -0.82 23.41
CA THR A 579 10.05 -1.47 24.42
C THR A 579 9.56 -0.43 25.41
N LEU A 580 8.26 -0.08 25.34
CA LEU A 580 7.61 0.82 26.29
C LEU A 580 6.93 0.03 27.39
N LYS A 581 7.18 0.42 28.65
CA LYS A 581 6.51 -0.14 29.82
C LYS A 581 5.90 0.97 30.68
N ALA A 582 4.74 0.69 31.24
CA ALA A 582 4.02 1.53 32.19
C ALA A 582 4.10 0.83 33.57
N ASN A 583 4.73 1.46 34.57
CA ASN A 583 5.02 0.86 35.88
C ASN A 583 5.72 -0.52 35.80
N GLY A 584 6.55 -0.72 34.78
CA GLY A 584 7.31 -1.96 34.56
C GLY A 584 6.61 -3.01 33.68
N GLU A 585 5.34 -2.82 33.30
CA GLU A 585 4.51 -3.77 32.57
C GLU A 585 3.97 -3.17 31.24
N LYS A 586 3.38 -3.99 30.37
CA LYS A 586 2.68 -3.53 29.16
C LYS A 586 1.30 -2.93 29.45
N CYS A 587 0.72 -3.24 30.60
CA CYS A 587 -0.54 -2.69 31.09
C CYS A 587 -0.38 -2.25 32.56
N ALA A 588 -0.71 -1.01 32.86
CA ALA A 588 -0.73 -0.49 34.23
C ALA A 588 -2.16 -0.19 34.67
N TYR A 589 -2.46 -0.48 35.94
CA TYR A 589 -3.72 -0.16 36.62
C TYR A 589 -3.42 0.93 37.64
N VAL A 590 -4.12 2.06 37.56
CA VAL A 590 -3.93 3.19 38.47
C VAL A 590 -5.27 3.83 38.80
N LYS A 591 -5.31 4.62 39.88
CA LYS A 591 -6.49 5.44 40.25
C LYS A 591 -6.40 6.81 39.58
N VAL A 592 -7.58 7.45 39.44
CA VAL A 592 -7.65 8.85 38.99
C VAL A 592 -6.71 9.71 39.82
N GLY A 593 -5.89 10.52 39.17
CA GLY A 593 -4.89 11.40 39.76
C GLY A 593 -3.56 10.74 40.09
N GLU A 594 -3.44 9.41 39.99
CA GLU A 594 -2.14 8.74 40.12
C GLU A 594 -1.29 8.89 38.85
N CYS A 595 0.02 8.96 39.08
CA CYS A 595 0.98 9.07 37.99
C CYS A 595 1.59 7.71 37.65
N VAL A 596 1.84 7.49 36.37
CA VAL A 596 2.47 6.30 35.81
C VAL A 596 3.90 6.65 35.41
N ARG A 597 4.87 5.83 35.85
CA ARG A 597 6.24 5.91 35.37
C ARG A 597 6.36 5.07 34.09
N PHE A 598 6.84 5.71 33.05
CA PHE A 598 7.15 5.07 31.77
C PHE A 598 8.66 4.86 31.62
N THR A 599 9.04 3.67 31.19
CA THR A 599 10.39 3.33 30.77
C THR A 599 10.41 2.94 29.32
N VAL A 600 11.38 3.46 28.58
CA VAL A 600 11.59 3.17 27.16
C VAL A 600 12.97 2.58 27.01
N ASP A 601 13.04 1.32 26.65
CA ASP A 601 14.27 0.65 26.27
C ASP A 601 14.29 0.46 24.76
N VAL A 602 15.39 0.84 24.10
CA VAL A 602 15.56 0.69 22.66
C VAL A 602 16.78 -0.19 22.41
N GLU A 603 16.61 -1.20 21.58
CA GLU A 603 17.69 -2.06 21.09
C GLU A 603 17.83 -1.86 19.58
N VAL A 604 19.05 -1.57 19.13
CA VAL A 604 19.36 -1.33 17.72
C VAL A 604 20.30 -2.42 17.22
N PRO A 605 19.97 -3.17 16.17
CA PRO A 605 20.83 -4.22 15.61
C PRO A 605 22.21 -3.68 15.29
N GLN A 606 23.23 -4.53 15.45
CA GLN A 606 24.61 -4.14 15.19
C GLN A 606 24.77 -3.57 13.78
N GLY A 607 25.33 -2.36 13.70
CA GLY A 607 25.57 -1.66 12.44
C GLY A 607 24.36 -0.93 11.87
N ALA A 608 23.16 -1.08 12.45
CA ALA A 608 21.96 -0.37 11.98
C ALA A 608 21.99 1.14 12.31
N GLY A 609 22.83 1.53 13.24
CA GLY A 609 23.07 2.94 13.59
C GLY A 609 22.80 3.26 15.05
N ASP A 610 22.55 4.54 15.32
CA ASP A 610 22.28 5.06 16.65
C ASP A 610 20.86 5.60 16.76
N VAL A 611 20.28 5.58 17.96
CA VAL A 611 19.03 6.29 18.26
C VAL A 611 19.30 7.79 18.18
N THR A 612 18.47 8.50 17.39
CA THR A 612 18.57 9.95 17.20
C THR A 612 17.42 10.72 17.83
N GLU A 613 16.27 10.04 18.01
CA GLU A 613 15.07 10.65 18.58
C GLU A 613 14.21 9.62 19.31
N ILE A 614 13.59 10.06 20.41
CA ILE A 614 12.52 9.37 21.13
C ILE A 614 11.41 10.38 21.38
N LEU A 615 10.25 10.22 20.74
CA LEU A 615 9.05 11.02 20.97
C LEU A 615 8.06 10.23 21.81
N PHE A 616 7.38 10.92 22.72
CA PHE A 616 6.42 10.33 23.64
C PHE A 616 5.07 11.01 23.52
N ALA A 617 4.00 10.22 23.52
CA ALA A 617 2.62 10.67 23.70
C ALA A 617 2.01 9.92 24.89
N GLN A 618 1.50 10.66 25.87
CA GLN A 618 0.88 10.11 27.06
C GLN A 618 -0.42 9.37 26.76
N GLN A 619 -1.11 9.76 25.68
CA GLN A 619 -2.35 9.14 25.21
C GLN A 619 -2.56 9.47 23.72
N GLU A 620 -3.38 8.66 23.07
CA GLU A 620 -3.89 9.02 21.75
C GLU A 620 -4.75 10.28 21.89
N LYS A 621 -4.38 11.32 21.16
CA LYS A 621 -5.22 12.52 21.07
C LYS A 621 -6.34 12.25 20.09
N GLU A 622 -7.55 12.72 20.39
CA GLU A 622 -8.60 12.75 19.37
C GLU A 622 -8.13 13.62 18.22
N LEU A 623 -7.86 12.94 17.13
CA LEU A 623 -7.43 13.60 15.93
C LEU A 623 -8.68 14.08 15.24
N ALA A 624 -8.88 15.38 15.21
CA ALA A 624 -9.84 15.96 14.30
C ALA A 624 -9.42 15.49 12.91
N ALA A 625 -10.23 14.60 12.32
CA ALA A 625 -10.13 14.31 10.91
C ALA A 625 -10.17 15.67 10.22
N LYS A 626 -9.03 16.17 9.74
CA LYS A 626 -9.05 17.22 8.75
C LYS A 626 -9.64 16.53 7.54
N GLU A 627 -10.96 16.66 7.38
CA GLU A 627 -11.58 16.44 6.10
C GLU A 627 -10.80 17.30 5.12
N THR A 628 -9.84 16.71 4.45
CA THR A 628 -9.48 17.22 3.15
C THR A 628 -10.75 17.04 2.34
N GLU A 629 -11.28 18.10 1.77
CA GLU A 629 -12.55 18.16 1.03
C GLU A 629 -12.56 17.24 -0.22
N SER A 630 -11.71 16.25 -0.30
CA SER A 630 -11.60 15.32 -1.41
C SER A 630 -11.88 13.89 -0.95
N ASN A 631 -13.01 13.39 -1.37
CA ASN A 631 -13.35 11.97 -1.59
C ASN A 631 -13.74 11.10 -0.39
N GLY A 632 -14.27 11.65 0.70
CA GLY A 632 -14.93 10.83 1.75
C GLY A 632 -14.02 9.88 2.53
N VAL A 633 -12.74 9.79 2.21
CA VAL A 633 -11.72 9.12 3.02
C VAL A 633 -11.16 10.16 3.98
N ALA A 634 -11.61 10.11 5.22
CA ALA A 634 -11.05 10.92 6.31
C ALA A 634 -9.58 10.51 6.48
N ARG A 635 -8.65 11.29 5.94
CA ARG A 635 -7.23 11.10 6.22
C ARG A 635 -6.90 11.70 7.57
N LEU A 636 -6.42 10.88 8.44
CA LEU A 636 -5.75 11.28 9.67
C LEU A 636 -4.38 11.90 9.32
N MET A 637 -4.39 13.12 8.76
CA MET A 637 -3.16 13.90 8.65
C MET A 637 -2.85 14.49 10.03
N LEU A 638 -1.88 13.88 10.70
CA LEU A 638 -1.47 14.26 12.04
C LEU A 638 -0.29 15.21 11.95
N GLY A 639 -0.42 16.35 12.60
CA GLY A 639 0.67 17.32 12.75
C GLY A 639 1.66 16.91 13.85
N ASP A 640 2.73 17.67 13.98
CA ASP A 640 3.73 17.51 15.07
C ASP A 640 3.13 17.67 16.47
N ASP A 641 1.93 18.23 16.57
CA ASP A 641 1.17 18.47 17.82
C ASP A 641 0.70 17.19 18.53
N MET A 642 0.80 16.04 17.88
CA MET A 642 0.38 14.76 18.48
C MET A 642 1.30 14.28 19.59
N TRP A 643 2.57 14.67 19.58
CA TRP A 643 3.55 14.25 20.57
C TRP A 643 3.57 15.24 21.75
N ASP A 644 3.63 14.70 22.99
CA ASP A 644 3.72 15.54 24.19
C ASP A 644 5.14 16.04 24.42
N GLY A 645 6.11 15.38 23.84
CA GLY A 645 7.49 15.83 23.89
C GLY A 645 8.52 14.83 23.38
N LYS A 646 9.74 15.35 23.30
CA LYS A 646 10.95 14.57 22.99
C LYS A 646 11.64 14.19 24.30
N LEU A 647 11.90 12.89 24.48
CA LEU A 647 12.57 12.40 25.67
C LEU A 647 14.10 12.52 25.51
N THR A 648 14.74 12.94 26.61
CA THR A 648 16.20 12.76 26.77
C THR A 648 16.47 11.29 27.08
N PHE A 649 17.50 10.71 26.48
CA PHE A 649 17.85 9.30 26.64
C PHE A 649 19.36 9.09 26.84
N GLU A 650 19.69 8.04 27.55
CA GLU A 650 21.06 7.59 27.75
C GLU A 650 21.39 6.50 26.73
N LYS A 651 22.56 6.59 26.09
CA LYS A 651 23.06 5.57 25.16
C LYS A 651 23.89 4.55 25.94
N GLY A 652 23.57 3.28 25.75
CA GLY A 652 24.33 2.16 26.29
C GLY A 652 25.64 1.86 25.54
N ALA A 653 26.45 0.97 26.09
CA ALA A 653 27.67 0.50 25.45
C ALA A 653 27.34 -0.21 24.12
N LYS A 654 28.21 0.02 23.11
CA LYS A 654 28.13 -0.68 21.82
C LYS A 654 28.63 -2.12 22.01
N GLY A 655 27.79 -3.07 21.64
CA GLY A 655 28.02 -4.52 21.63
C GLY A 655 27.45 -5.15 20.37
N ALA A 656 26.92 -6.37 20.49
CA ALA A 656 26.13 -6.98 19.43
C ALA A 656 24.84 -6.17 19.13
N VAL A 657 24.38 -5.39 20.12
CA VAL A 657 23.22 -4.48 20.04
C VAL A 657 23.61 -3.16 20.70
N HIS A 658 23.25 -2.05 20.05
CA HIS A 658 23.34 -0.74 20.67
C HIS A 658 22.01 -0.46 21.41
N THR A 659 22.10 0.07 22.63
CA THR A 659 20.93 0.34 23.47
C THR A 659 20.75 1.82 23.77
N ALA A 660 19.51 2.25 23.99
CA ALA A 660 19.19 3.55 24.56
C ALA A 660 18.08 3.39 25.61
N HIS A 661 18.13 4.20 26.68
CA HIS A 661 17.16 4.19 27.76
C HIS A 661 16.61 5.58 28.01
N ALA A 662 15.29 5.70 28.17
CA ALA A 662 14.61 6.94 28.56
C ALA A 662 13.52 6.66 29.60
N GLU A 663 13.20 7.68 30.41
CA GLU A 663 12.11 7.63 31.36
C GLU A 663 11.27 8.90 31.32
N THR A 664 9.99 8.76 31.62
CA THR A 664 9.08 9.89 31.83
C THR A 664 7.97 9.50 32.78
N VAL A 665 7.19 10.51 33.24
CA VAL A 665 6.03 10.31 34.11
C VAL A 665 4.85 11.07 33.54
N ALA A 666 3.69 10.45 33.54
CA ALA A 666 2.42 11.09 33.16
C ALA A 666 1.33 10.73 34.16
N CYS A 667 0.39 11.65 34.39
CA CYS A 667 -0.73 11.48 35.33
C CYS A 667 -2.05 11.55 34.58
N TYR A 668 -3.07 10.82 35.07
CA TYR A 668 -4.37 10.70 34.43
C TYR A 668 -5.48 11.15 35.34
N ASP A 669 -6.22 12.18 34.93
CA ASP A 669 -7.24 12.88 35.75
C ASP A 669 -8.67 12.34 35.57
N LYS A 670 -8.86 11.36 34.66
CA LYS A 670 -10.18 10.79 34.37
C LYS A 670 -10.11 9.27 34.27
N PRO A 671 -11.16 8.56 34.68
CA PRO A 671 -11.23 7.11 34.47
C PRO A 671 -11.33 6.78 32.98
N GLY A 672 -10.76 5.65 32.57
CA GLY A 672 -10.78 5.19 31.19
C GLY A 672 -9.57 4.32 30.83
N THR A 673 -9.57 3.83 29.59
CA THR A 673 -8.42 3.13 29.01
C THR A 673 -7.64 4.07 28.11
N TYR A 674 -6.35 4.19 28.37
CA TYR A 674 -5.43 5.06 27.64
C TYR A 674 -4.32 4.23 27.01
N PHE A 675 -3.77 4.71 25.91
CA PHE A 675 -2.61 4.11 25.24
C PHE A 675 -1.51 5.16 25.12
N ALA A 676 -0.47 5.01 25.93
CA ALA A 676 0.75 5.78 25.77
C ALA A 676 1.56 5.18 24.60
N THR A 677 2.20 6.02 23.82
CA THR A 677 2.97 5.62 22.65
C THR A 677 4.34 6.26 22.65
N VAL A 678 5.34 5.50 22.25
CA VAL A 678 6.68 6.00 21.96
C VAL A 678 7.01 5.74 20.49
N ARG A 679 7.54 6.76 19.79
CA ARG A 679 8.14 6.61 18.47
C ARG A 679 9.64 6.87 18.58
N ILE A 680 10.42 5.99 18.01
CA ILE A 680 11.86 6.16 17.91
C ILE A 680 12.29 6.45 16.48
N ALA A 681 13.39 7.16 16.33
CA ALA A 681 14.13 7.27 15.09
C ALA A 681 15.56 6.80 15.29
N THR A 682 16.06 6.01 14.36
CA THR A 682 17.47 5.60 14.28
C THR A 682 18.07 6.07 12.97
N ASN A 683 19.38 6.30 12.96
CA ASN A 683 20.09 6.69 11.76
C ASN A 683 21.46 6.02 11.71
N ARG A 684 21.88 5.55 10.55
CA ARG A 684 23.13 4.81 10.34
C ARG A 684 24.35 5.55 10.85
N LYS A 685 24.39 6.87 10.72
CA LYS A 685 25.49 7.74 11.14
C LYS A 685 25.27 8.40 12.50
N GLY A 686 24.10 8.20 13.11
CA GLY A 686 23.70 8.88 14.33
C GLY A 686 23.36 10.37 14.12
N GLU A 687 23.07 10.77 12.89
CA GLU A 687 22.71 12.13 12.50
C GLU A 687 21.19 12.28 12.42
N ASN A 688 20.68 13.49 12.62
CA ASN A 688 19.26 13.79 12.42
C ASN A 688 19.01 14.14 10.94
N ASP A 689 19.21 13.18 10.03
CA ASP A 689 18.93 13.35 8.61
C ASP A 689 17.48 12.90 8.30
N PRO A 690 16.57 13.81 7.97
CA PRO A 690 15.16 13.50 7.76
C PRO A 690 14.93 12.52 6.59
N PHE A 691 15.87 12.39 5.67
CA PHE A 691 15.76 11.45 4.56
C PHE A 691 16.02 9.98 4.94
N THR A 692 16.82 9.72 5.96
CA THR A 692 17.31 8.37 6.27
C THR A 692 17.01 7.94 7.70
N GLN A 693 16.07 8.58 8.37
CA GLN A 693 15.56 8.13 9.67
C GLN A 693 14.75 6.85 9.52
N VAL A 694 15.19 5.79 10.19
CA VAL A 694 14.46 4.53 10.31
C VAL A 694 13.60 4.59 11.55
N LEU A 695 12.29 4.50 11.38
CA LEU A 695 11.29 4.67 12.43
C LEU A 695 10.79 3.33 12.97
N ASN A 696 10.43 3.30 14.25
CA ASN A 696 9.59 2.28 14.86
C ASN A 696 8.79 2.88 16.02
N LEU A 697 7.79 2.17 16.51
CA LEU A 697 7.01 2.59 17.66
C LEU A 697 6.63 1.41 18.57
N ASP A 698 6.32 1.74 19.81
CA ASP A 698 5.73 0.81 20.76
C ASP A 698 4.72 1.50 21.66
N ARG A 699 3.84 0.73 22.27
CA ARG A 699 2.69 1.20 23.04
C ARG A 699 2.60 0.52 24.40
N ALA A 700 1.96 1.18 25.35
CA ALA A 700 1.60 0.63 26.65
C ALA A 700 0.16 1.05 26.99
N ARG A 701 -0.59 0.16 27.63
CA ARG A 701 -1.97 0.40 28.09
C ARG A 701 -2.00 0.88 29.53
N ILE A 702 -2.85 1.86 29.81
CA ILE A 702 -3.13 2.35 31.14
C ILE A 702 -4.63 2.28 31.39
N ILE A 703 -5.03 1.57 32.45
CA ILE A 703 -6.41 1.46 32.91
C ILE A 703 -6.52 2.31 34.17
N VAL A 704 -7.33 3.35 34.10
CA VAL A 704 -7.57 4.31 35.18
C VAL A 704 -8.96 4.09 35.76
N GLU A 705 -9.05 3.79 37.07
CA GLU A 705 -10.28 3.50 37.80
C GLU A 705 -10.61 4.60 38.82
#